data_302c02a9e78c6d465de20297ec9695cf
#
_entry.id   302c02a9e78c6d465de20297ec9695cf
#
_cell.length_a   1.000
_cell.length_b   1.000
_cell.length_c   1.000
_cell.angle_alpha   90.00
_cell.angle_beta   90.00
_cell.angle_gamma   90.00
#
_symmetry.space_group_name_H-M   'P 1'
#
loop_
_entity.id
_entity.type
_entity.pdbx_description
1 polymer ?
#
loop_
_entity_poly.entity_id
_entity_poly.type
_entity_poly.pdbx_seq_one_letter_code
_entity_poly.pdbx_strand_id
1 'polypeptide(L)'
;MPQTAKKQNHRPLLAALVTLVVLLAATAAIWLAVVRPQLGKGRTETLCDDFNQSELLHPGDSAAQVFTYDKDLYTIGLEFYLPGANPQGTLEVVLSDADTGEELARSTGVMQNIIPDQYTTLGLDTAVAGQPGRRYQLTVTPHYETDAILAVGHSVGVALWKEQMTVNGTPIDGTMAMQVTYQRMGGYLTRFFLLAGGAAALLAAFSVYACLSRKVSLHRLVFVLVLGFGLIYSVILPPYAAPDEKYHINQSFTLASKWANMLSTDDWQMGKVPTTTTFRRETDTDELLQDENTTVFTWQEFTDTLFTTTDAPFDSHREYHELQTDQNPLLYVASGGAVFLAYLLHLGFTPALALGRLANLLVFALLAAFAVKAAPCGKRIFTAAALLPMTLHLAASFSRDAVLLGLCFTFTALLLDAVYSKPTPKRMAALAVTGILLAPGKMVYLPLAALFVLVPAAALGRHAKAKKLGYLAACLALALVLNTGTLTGALGSPAADNAAAVTEETTDDARSAKNAPAEPDAAYEETICADNTMENYVRRLYYYAADTRDPAQSEVDFWVQALAEGDVTPAVLGQSFLFTTDKANSYTDAQAFYTMASYALLGTDVTTGNADAYLPYFAEGGAMQAYKQLFNLPTCVERFAALGLDVGTMDDRIPLDRETVAAEVEAARATRATQSVTDAADEATYTPGYILHHLPATSLLFVRSIVQNGDHYLRTLVGGSLSYYTLDLAWFWVVALYLLLAYAALPAQNGKLPTGRLRGFGAAAAVLSCLLAVAGCLLWTPTHYETLYGLQGRYFLPVLPALLLTCLPRRLAAVPDEASAQARLTGALALVQWGVILNIMLAVIAR
;
A
#
# COMPACT_ATOMS: atom_id res chain seq x y z
N MET A 1 -26.07 68.93 -12.27
CA MET A 1 -25.26 68.05 -13.11
C MET A 1 -25.75 66.66 -12.94
N PRO A 2 -26.25 65.93 -13.93
CA PRO A 2 -26.73 64.57 -13.73
C PRO A 2 -25.54 63.65 -13.59
N GLN A 3 -25.57 62.84 -12.54
CA GLN A 3 -24.63 61.69 -12.33
C GLN A 3 -24.81 60.70 -13.50
N THR A 4 -23.81 60.66 -14.39
CA THR A 4 -23.72 59.62 -15.42
C THR A 4 -23.62 58.23 -14.73
N ALA A 5 -24.71 57.51 -14.78
CA ALA A 5 -24.72 56.10 -14.34
C ALA A 5 -23.61 55.35 -15.09
N LYS A 6 -22.59 54.92 -14.35
CA LYS A 6 -21.52 54.04 -14.87
C LYS A 6 -22.19 52.79 -15.46
N LYS A 7 -22.25 52.69 -16.80
CA LYS A 7 -22.68 51.45 -17.50
C LYS A 7 -21.92 50.26 -16.88
N GLN A 8 -22.60 49.43 -16.14
CA GLN A 8 -22.03 48.20 -15.62
C GLN A 8 -21.53 47.36 -16.81
N ASN A 9 -20.24 47.11 -16.82
CA ASN A 9 -19.62 46.26 -17.85
C ASN A 9 -19.95 44.79 -17.56
N HIS A 10 -20.99 44.24 -18.20
CA HIS A 10 -21.43 42.84 -18.02
C HIS A 10 -20.57 41.79 -18.77
N ARG A 11 -19.57 42.24 -19.57
CA ARG A 11 -18.71 41.33 -20.35
C ARG A 11 -18.00 40.24 -19.51
N PRO A 12 -17.46 40.54 -18.31
CA PRO A 12 -16.82 39.47 -17.49
C PRO A 12 -17.81 38.41 -17.04
N LEU A 13 -19.02 38.79 -16.66
CA LEU A 13 -20.08 37.87 -16.24
C LEU A 13 -20.54 37.01 -17.42
N LEU A 14 -20.78 37.63 -18.58
CA LEU A 14 -21.18 36.91 -19.78
C LEU A 14 -20.09 35.88 -20.20
N ALA A 15 -18.82 36.27 -20.19
CA ALA A 15 -17.73 35.37 -20.53
C ALA A 15 -17.66 34.17 -19.55
N ALA A 16 -17.84 34.41 -18.26
CA ALA A 16 -17.87 33.33 -17.25
C ALA A 16 -19.08 32.42 -17.45
N LEU A 17 -20.26 32.96 -17.72
CA LEU A 17 -21.47 32.18 -18.01
C LEU A 17 -21.30 31.32 -19.27
N VAL A 18 -20.76 31.89 -20.34
CA VAL A 18 -20.45 31.13 -21.56
C VAL A 18 -19.46 30.02 -21.28
N THR A 19 -18.39 30.33 -20.54
CA THR A 19 -17.40 29.29 -20.11
C THR A 19 -18.07 28.18 -19.31
N LEU A 20 -18.90 28.51 -18.33
CA LEU A 20 -19.62 27.55 -17.53
C LEU A 20 -20.50 26.64 -18.37
N VAL A 21 -21.33 27.24 -19.23
CA VAL A 21 -22.24 26.48 -20.12
C VAL A 21 -21.47 25.56 -21.06
N VAL A 22 -20.38 26.04 -21.66
CA VAL A 22 -19.53 25.23 -22.55
C VAL A 22 -18.90 24.08 -21.80
N LEU A 23 -18.34 24.30 -20.59
CA LEU A 23 -17.69 23.23 -19.79
C LEU A 23 -18.71 22.22 -19.25
N LEU A 24 -19.90 22.67 -18.84
CA LEU A 24 -20.99 21.77 -18.43
C LEU A 24 -21.51 20.95 -19.63
N ALA A 25 -21.69 21.56 -20.78
CA ALA A 25 -22.07 20.84 -21.98
C ALA A 25 -21.01 19.84 -22.43
N ALA A 26 -19.71 20.18 -22.34
CA ALA A 26 -18.61 19.26 -22.60
C ALA A 26 -18.56 18.13 -21.58
N THR A 27 -18.76 18.39 -20.29
CA THR A 27 -18.86 17.36 -19.26
C THR A 27 -20.01 16.39 -19.56
N ALA A 28 -21.18 16.90 -19.90
CA ALA A 28 -22.35 16.08 -20.27
C ALA A 28 -22.11 15.28 -21.56
N ALA A 29 -21.45 15.88 -22.56
CA ALA A 29 -21.11 15.19 -23.81
C ALA A 29 -20.11 14.04 -23.58
N ILE A 30 -19.08 14.23 -22.74
CA ILE A 30 -18.12 13.19 -22.37
C ILE A 30 -18.85 12.09 -21.59
N TRP A 31 -19.76 12.44 -20.68
CA TRP A 31 -20.56 11.47 -19.99
C TRP A 31 -21.39 10.61 -20.95
N LEU A 32 -22.10 11.23 -21.90
CA LEU A 32 -22.93 10.54 -22.88
C LEU A 32 -22.11 9.64 -23.82
N ALA A 33 -20.96 10.12 -24.29
CA ALA A 33 -20.17 9.44 -25.31
C ALA A 33 -19.21 8.37 -24.73
N VAL A 34 -18.70 8.56 -23.51
CA VAL A 34 -17.64 7.74 -22.95
C VAL A 34 -18.09 7.01 -21.68
N VAL A 35 -18.62 7.73 -20.68
CA VAL A 35 -18.94 7.13 -19.37
C VAL A 35 -20.16 6.21 -19.47
N ARG A 36 -21.26 6.71 -20.00
CA ARG A 36 -22.52 5.97 -20.09
C ARG A 36 -22.39 4.60 -20.79
N PRO A 37 -21.68 4.45 -21.94
CA PRO A 37 -21.49 3.16 -22.57
C PRO A 37 -20.69 2.16 -21.73
N GLN A 38 -19.85 2.63 -20.82
CA GLN A 38 -19.05 1.77 -19.95
C GLN A 38 -19.80 1.31 -18.70
N LEU A 39 -20.79 2.11 -18.24
CA LEU A 39 -21.60 1.75 -17.08
C LEU A 39 -22.53 0.55 -17.34
N GLY A 40 -22.82 0.23 -18.60
CA GLY A 40 -23.62 -0.92 -19.00
C GLY A 40 -22.81 -2.23 -19.18
N LYS A 41 -21.48 -2.18 -19.02
CA LYS A 41 -20.65 -3.38 -19.11
C LYS A 41 -20.55 -4.05 -17.74
N GLY A 42 -20.90 -5.35 -17.70
CA GLY A 42 -20.67 -6.19 -16.53
C GLY A 42 -19.17 -6.23 -16.19
N ARG A 43 -18.84 -6.34 -14.92
CA ARG A 43 -17.52 -6.57 -14.42
C ARG A 43 -17.48 -7.89 -13.69
N THR A 44 -16.43 -8.66 -13.95
CA THR A 44 -16.18 -9.93 -13.29
C THR A 44 -15.31 -9.69 -12.07
N GLU A 45 -15.70 -10.27 -10.96
CA GLU A 45 -14.95 -10.31 -9.71
C GLU A 45 -14.73 -11.75 -9.33
N THR A 46 -13.51 -12.15 -9.07
CA THR A 46 -13.16 -13.48 -8.61
C THR A 46 -13.30 -13.48 -7.10
N LEU A 47 -14.20 -14.33 -6.59
CA LEU A 47 -14.44 -14.48 -5.15
C LEU A 47 -13.49 -15.51 -4.54
N CYS A 48 -13.21 -16.60 -5.27
CA CYS A 48 -12.23 -17.61 -4.90
C CYS A 48 -11.53 -18.07 -6.17
N ASP A 49 -10.22 -17.81 -6.30
CA ASP A 49 -9.39 -18.11 -7.48
C ASP A 49 -8.36 -19.22 -7.26
N ASP A 50 -8.10 -19.54 -6.00
CA ASP A 50 -7.16 -20.58 -5.64
C ASP A 50 -7.92 -21.89 -5.49
N PHE A 51 -7.95 -22.71 -6.55
CA PHE A 51 -8.51 -24.05 -6.48
C PHE A 51 -7.37 -25.06 -6.58
N ASN A 52 -7.30 -25.92 -5.59
CA ASN A 52 -6.27 -26.95 -5.50
C ASN A 52 -6.83 -28.36 -5.46
N GLN A 53 -8.17 -28.49 -5.43
CA GLN A 53 -8.88 -29.75 -5.50
C GLN A 53 -10.19 -29.62 -6.29
N SER A 54 -10.74 -30.75 -6.70
CA SER A 54 -12.02 -30.84 -7.37
C SER A 54 -12.86 -32.00 -6.82
N GLU A 55 -14.14 -31.76 -6.57
CA GLU A 55 -15.09 -32.76 -6.08
C GLU A 55 -15.95 -33.34 -7.21
N LEU A 56 -16.04 -34.65 -7.26
CA LEU A 56 -16.80 -35.37 -8.28
C LEU A 56 -18.30 -35.16 -8.09
N LEU A 57 -18.96 -34.88 -9.19
CA LEU A 57 -20.41 -34.74 -9.25
C LEU A 57 -20.98 -35.74 -10.26
N HIS A 58 -21.68 -36.78 -9.78
CA HIS A 58 -22.44 -37.68 -10.62
C HIS A 58 -23.74 -37.04 -11.08
N PRO A 59 -24.39 -37.58 -12.12
CA PRO A 59 -25.68 -37.07 -12.57
C PRO A 59 -26.73 -37.07 -11.43
N GLY A 60 -27.24 -35.86 -11.13
CA GLY A 60 -28.18 -35.63 -10.03
C GLY A 60 -27.57 -35.31 -8.68
N ASP A 61 -26.24 -35.39 -8.54
CA ASP A 61 -25.53 -34.84 -7.37
C ASP A 61 -25.64 -33.31 -7.33
N SER A 62 -25.55 -32.73 -6.15
CA SER A 62 -25.58 -31.29 -6.00
C SER A 62 -24.39 -30.77 -5.19
N ALA A 63 -23.65 -29.81 -5.72
CA ALA A 63 -22.70 -29.05 -4.96
C ALA A 63 -23.29 -27.69 -4.55
N ALA A 64 -23.11 -27.27 -3.32
CA ALA A 64 -23.62 -25.99 -2.84
C ALA A 64 -22.63 -25.21 -2.01
N GLN A 65 -22.65 -23.87 -2.16
CA GLN A 65 -21.85 -22.91 -1.39
C GLN A 65 -22.73 -21.78 -0.89
N VAL A 66 -22.67 -21.50 0.39
CA VAL A 66 -23.26 -20.28 0.96
C VAL A 66 -22.22 -19.18 0.95
N PHE A 67 -22.60 -17.98 0.48
CA PHE A 67 -21.73 -16.83 0.37
C PHE A 67 -22.49 -15.52 0.62
N THR A 68 -21.77 -14.44 0.90
CA THR A 68 -22.32 -13.09 1.03
C THR A 68 -21.77 -12.21 -0.09
N TYR A 69 -22.63 -11.37 -0.66
CA TYR A 69 -22.25 -10.44 -1.72
C TYR A 69 -23.17 -9.23 -1.68
N ASP A 70 -22.61 -8.04 -1.80
CA ASP A 70 -23.31 -6.77 -1.62
C ASP A 70 -23.70 -6.06 -2.92
N LYS A 71 -23.15 -6.52 -4.06
CA LYS A 71 -23.40 -5.95 -5.38
C LYS A 71 -24.41 -6.78 -6.17
N ASP A 72 -25.01 -6.19 -7.23
CA ASP A 72 -25.94 -6.89 -8.09
C ASP A 72 -25.26 -8.08 -8.81
N LEU A 73 -25.92 -9.24 -8.85
CA LEU A 73 -25.42 -10.46 -9.49
C LEU A 73 -26.10 -10.67 -10.85
N TYR A 74 -25.31 -10.88 -11.88
CA TYR A 74 -25.79 -11.13 -13.27
C TYR A 74 -25.35 -12.47 -13.82
N THR A 75 -24.13 -12.90 -13.51
CA THR A 75 -23.58 -14.19 -13.91
C THR A 75 -22.79 -14.81 -12.78
N ILE A 76 -22.74 -16.14 -12.79
CA ILE A 76 -21.87 -16.95 -11.94
C ILE A 76 -20.88 -17.67 -12.83
N GLY A 77 -19.59 -17.57 -12.52
CA GLY A 77 -18.52 -18.34 -13.15
C GLY A 77 -18.05 -19.42 -12.20
N LEU A 78 -17.98 -20.65 -12.66
CA LEU A 78 -17.53 -21.80 -11.89
C LEU A 78 -16.44 -22.53 -12.66
N GLU A 79 -15.51 -23.12 -11.96
CA GLU A 79 -14.47 -23.92 -12.57
C GLU A 79 -14.81 -25.39 -12.47
N PHE A 80 -14.60 -26.12 -13.57
CA PHE A 80 -14.92 -27.53 -13.68
C PHE A 80 -13.75 -28.32 -14.24
N TYR A 81 -13.54 -29.49 -13.70
CA TYR A 81 -12.60 -30.47 -14.21
C TYR A 81 -13.38 -31.57 -14.96
N LEU A 82 -12.97 -31.85 -16.18
CA LEU A 82 -13.58 -32.84 -17.09
C LEU A 82 -12.47 -33.71 -17.65
N PRO A 83 -12.17 -34.88 -17.06
CA PRO A 83 -11.23 -35.82 -17.63
C PRO A 83 -11.84 -36.53 -18.83
N GLY A 84 -11.52 -36.14 -20.05
CA GLY A 84 -11.98 -36.75 -21.26
C GLY A 84 -12.82 -35.84 -22.16
N ALA A 85 -13.69 -36.43 -23.00
CA ALA A 85 -14.59 -35.64 -23.85
C ALA A 85 -15.74 -35.06 -23.03
N ASN A 86 -16.12 -33.82 -23.32
CA ASN A 86 -17.22 -33.17 -22.65
C ASN A 86 -18.54 -33.98 -22.83
N PRO A 87 -19.19 -34.35 -21.74
CA PRO A 87 -20.46 -35.12 -21.83
C PRO A 87 -21.55 -34.27 -22.44
N GLN A 88 -22.50 -34.93 -23.09
CA GLN A 88 -23.74 -34.29 -23.51
C GLN A 88 -24.64 -34.16 -22.27
N GLY A 89 -25.13 -32.94 -22.01
CA GLY A 89 -25.98 -32.69 -20.87
C GLY A 89 -26.12 -31.22 -20.54
N THR A 90 -26.79 -30.96 -19.45
CA THR A 90 -27.01 -29.61 -18.92
C THR A 90 -26.48 -29.49 -17.49
N LEU A 91 -26.06 -28.31 -17.14
CA LEU A 91 -25.65 -27.92 -15.81
C LEU A 91 -26.70 -26.92 -15.28
N GLU A 92 -27.46 -27.31 -14.28
CA GLU A 92 -28.41 -26.42 -13.61
C GLU A 92 -27.71 -25.71 -12.44
N VAL A 93 -27.84 -24.39 -12.38
CA VAL A 93 -27.34 -23.55 -11.31
C VAL A 93 -28.50 -22.76 -10.74
N VAL A 94 -28.73 -22.89 -9.44
CA VAL A 94 -29.78 -22.19 -8.70
C VAL A 94 -29.16 -21.28 -7.65
N LEU A 95 -29.52 -20.02 -7.68
CA LEU A 95 -29.19 -19.04 -6.65
C LEU A 95 -30.41 -18.80 -5.77
N SER A 96 -30.30 -19.08 -4.49
CA SER A 96 -31.37 -18.91 -3.50
C SER A 96 -30.93 -18.06 -2.33
N ASP A 97 -31.89 -17.53 -1.60
CA ASP A 97 -31.63 -16.90 -0.31
C ASP A 97 -31.36 -17.99 0.74
N ALA A 98 -30.18 -17.95 1.37
CA ALA A 98 -29.77 -19.02 2.28
C ALA A 98 -30.60 -19.08 3.58
N ASP A 99 -31.23 -17.98 3.98
CA ASP A 99 -32.01 -17.89 5.23
C ASP A 99 -33.47 -18.27 5.01
N THR A 100 -34.05 -17.98 3.85
CA THR A 100 -35.45 -18.27 3.54
C THR A 100 -35.64 -19.49 2.64
N GLY A 101 -34.61 -19.89 1.90
CA GLY A 101 -34.69 -20.93 0.87
C GLY A 101 -35.42 -20.48 -0.41
N GLU A 102 -35.77 -19.20 -0.55
CA GLU A 102 -36.44 -18.67 -1.72
C GLU A 102 -35.47 -18.66 -2.91
N GLU A 103 -35.89 -19.22 -4.04
CA GLU A 103 -35.14 -19.14 -5.30
C GLU A 103 -35.18 -17.70 -5.83
N LEU A 104 -33.99 -17.12 -6.06
CA LEU A 104 -33.82 -15.76 -6.53
C LEU A 104 -33.54 -15.70 -8.04
N ALA A 105 -32.79 -16.65 -8.55
CA ALA A 105 -32.46 -16.76 -9.96
C ALA A 105 -31.92 -18.16 -10.29
N ARG A 106 -31.96 -18.51 -11.57
CA ARG A 106 -31.38 -19.76 -12.07
C ARG A 106 -30.62 -19.55 -13.37
N SER A 107 -29.78 -20.53 -13.69
CA SER A 107 -29.08 -20.64 -14.97
C SER A 107 -29.05 -22.08 -15.41
N THR A 108 -29.10 -22.31 -16.72
CA THR A 108 -28.91 -23.63 -17.32
C THR A 108 -27.76 -23.51 -18.33
N GLY A 109 -26.64 -24.15 -18.01
CA GLY A 109 -25.47 -24.25 -18.90
C GLY A 109 -25.53 -25.53 -19.74
N VAL A 110 -24.91 -25.51 -20.91
CA VAL A 110 -24.70 -26.70 -21.76
C VAL A 110 -23.33 -27.27 -21.47
N MET A 111 -23.22 -28.52 -21.04
CA MET A 111 -21.97 -29.13 -20.61
C MET A 111 -20.87 -29.18 -21.69
N GLN A 112 -21.26 -29.23 -22.97
CA GLN A 112 -20.30 -29.15 -24.07
C GLN A 112 -19.54 -27.83 -24.15
N ASN A 113 -20.06 -26.75 -23.53
CA ASN A 113 -19.44 -25.43 -23.49
C ASN A 113 -18.48 -25.24 -22.29
N ILE A 114 -18.36 -26.23 -21.43
CA ILE A 114 -17.38 -26.17 -20.32
C ILE A 114 -15.98 -26.33 -20.91
N ILE A 115 -15.11 -25.39 -20.53
CA ILE A 115 -13.68 -25.43 -20.85
C ILE A 115 -12.97 -25.80 -19.56
N PRO A 116 -12.29 -26.96 -19.51
CA PRO A 116 -11.53 -27.36 -18.32
C PRO A 116 -10.48 -26.31 -17.98
N ASP A 117 -10.18 -26.18 -16.68
CA ASP A 117 -9.19 -25.22 -16.13
C ASP A 117 -9.50 -23.74 -16.44
N GLN A 118 -10.77 -23.43 -16.73
CA GLN A 118 -11.26 -22.06 -16.92
C GLN A 118 -12.66 -21.88 -16.30
N TYR A 119 -12.93 -20.66 -15.84
CA TYR A 119 -14.25 -20.33 -15.35
C TYR A 119 -15.31 -20.42 -16.45
N THR A 120 -16.24 -21.32 -16.28
CA THR A 120 -17.45 -21.42 -17.12
C THR A 120 -18.46 -20.40 -16.62
N THR A 121 -18.71 -19.35 -17.39
CA THR A 121 -19.65 -18.28 -17.02
C THR A 121 -21.07 -18.65 -17.38
N LEU A 122 -21.97 -18.65 -16.40
CA LEU A 122 -23.39 -18.98 -16.49
C LEU A 122 -24.21 -17.72 -16.21
N GLY A 123 -24.99 -17.28 -17.20
CA GLY A 123 -25.85 -16.10 -17.07
C GLY A 123 -27.09 -16.42 -16.25
N LEU A 124 -27.37 -15.64 -15.20
CA LEU A 124 -28.63 -15.77 -14.45
C LEU A 124 -29.82 -15.28 -15.29
N ASP A 125 -30.95 -15.98 -15.23
CA ASP A 125 -32.19 -15.62 -15.93
C ASP A 125 -32.78 -14.29 -15.45
N THR A 126 -32.51 -13.94 -14.19
CA THR A 126 -32.91 -12.69 -13.56
C THR A 126 -31.75 -12.12 -12.79
N ALA A 127 -31.48 -10.81 -12.95
CA ALA A 127 -30.49 -10.12 -12.16
C ALA A 127 -30.95 -10.04 -10.71
N VAL A 128 -30.07 -10.41 -9.78
CA VAL A 128 -30.37 -10.36 -8.34
C VAL A 128 -29.76 -9.12 -7.75
N ALA A 129 -30.59 -8.25 -7.16
CA ALA A 129 -30.14 -7.03 -6.52
C ALA A 129 -29.31 -7.34 -5.27
N GLY A 130 -28.11 -6.73 -5.18
CA GLY A 130 -27.22 -6.87 -4.03
C GLY A 130 -27.82 -6.25 -2.79
N GLN A 131 -27.64 -6.91 -1.65
CA GLN A 131 -28.06 -6.43 -0.34
C GLN A 131 -26.95 -6.68 0.67
N PRO A 132 -26.44 -5.65 1.38
CA PRO A 132 -25.41 -5.83 2.38
C PRO A 132 -25.80 -6.87 3.44
N GLY A 133 -24.93 -7.85 3.66
CA GLY A 133 -25.13 -8.90 4.65
C GLY A 133 -26.11 -9.99 4.26
N ARG A 134 -26.72 -9.95 3.06
CA ARG A 134 -27.59 -11.03 2.58
C ARG A 134 -26.74 -12.26 2.28
N ARG A 135 -27.23 -13.41 2.73
CA ARG A 135 -26.61 -14.71 2.50
C ARG A 135 -27.26 -15.39 1.30
N TYR A 136 -26.47 -15.74 0.33
CA TYR A 136 -26.89 -16.44 -0.88
C TYR A 136 -26.42 -17.88 -0.80
N GLN A 137 -27.22 -18.81 -1.30
CA GLN A 137 -26.80 -20.19 -1.51
C GLN A 137 -26.79 -20.47 -3.02
N LEU A 138 -25.63 -20.80 -3.54
CA LEU A 138 -25.45 -21.31 -4.89
C LEU A 138 -25.53 -22.82 -4.86
N THR A 139 -26.34 -23.43 -5.71
CA THR A 139 -26.47 -24.89 -5.88
C THR A 139 -26.22 -25.23 -7.34
N VAL A 140 -25.38 -26.21 -7.58
CA VAL A 140 -24.98 -26.69 -8.91
C VAL A 140 -25.33 -28.13 -9.04
N THR A 141 -26.12 -28.49 -10.07
CA THR A 141 -26.59 -29.87 -10.34
C THR A 141 -26.34 -30.23 -11.78
N PRO A 142 -25.49 -31.22 -12.10
CA PRO A 142 -25.29 -31.68 -13.45
C PRO A 142 -26.32 -32.74 -13.84
N HIS A 143 -26.78 -32.68 -15.09
CA HIS A 143 -27.70 -33.62 -15.71
C HIS A 143 -27.08 -34.19 -16.99
N TYR A 144 -26.56 -35.42 -16.94
CA TYR A 144 -25.95 -36.11 -18.09
C TYR A 144 -26.16 -37.63 -17.99
N GLU A 145 -26.09 -38.34 -19.14
CA GLU A 145 -26.47 -39.76 -19.25
C GLU A 145 -25.29 -40.70 -19.46
N THR A 146 -24.05 -40.31 -19.26
CA THR A 146 -22.88 -41.15 -19.60
C THR A 146 -21.99 -41.43 -18.41
N ASP A 147 -21.05 -42.39 -18.59
CA ASP A 147 -19.97 -42.67 -17.62
C ASP A 147 -18.91 -41.54 -17.58
N ALA A 148 -19.22 -40.33 -18.04
CA ALA A 148 -18.36 -39.17 -17.99
C ALA A 148 -18.21 -38.68 -16.54
N ILE A 149 -17.08 -38.08 -16.25
CA ILE A 149 -16.76 -37.56 -14.93
C ILE A 149 -16.77 -36.03 -15.04
N LEU A 150 -17.58 -35.40 -14.17
CA LEU A 150 -17.52 -33.95 -13.93
C LEU A 150 -17.09 -33.71 -12.49
N ALA A 151 -16.18 -32.77 -12.29
CA ALA A 151 -15.86 -32.32 -10.93
C ALA A 151 -15.91 -30.80 -10.87
N VAL A 152 -16.31 -30.25 -9.73
CA VAL A 152 -16.31 -28.82 -9.46
C VAL A 152 -15.08 -28.46 -8.66
N GLY A 153 -14.37 -27.38 -9.07
CA GLY A 153 -13.16 -26.91 -8.41
C GLY A 153 -13.46 -26.21 -7.08
N HIS A 154 -12.62 -26.46 -6.08
CA HIS A 154 -12.67 -25.77 -4.78
C HIS A 154 -11.29 -25.61 -4.17
N SER A 155 -11.14 -24.67 -3.22
CA SER A 155 -9.92 -24.41 -2.46
C SER A 155 -10.00 -25.08 -1.09
N VAL A 156 -9.16 -26.06 -0.82
CA VAL A 156 -9.07 -26.72 0.48
C VAL A 156 -8.34 -25.81 1.48
N GLY A 157 -8.87 -25.75 2.70
CA GLY A 157 -8.28 -24.92 3.78
C GLY A 157 -8.59 -23.41 3.66
N VAL A 158 -9.29 -22.97 2.62
CA VAL A 158 -9.72 -21.58 2.44
C VAL A 158 -11.18 -21.45 2.89
N ALA A 159 -11.42 -20.76 3.99
CA ALA A 159 -12.74 -20.46 4.51
C ALA A 159 -13.07 -18.97 4.33
N LEU A 160 -13.51 -18.57 3.13
CA LEU A 160 -13.93 -17.19 2.87
C LEU A 160 -15.24 -16.82 3.58
N TRP A 161 -16.10 -17.83 3.85
CA TRP A 161 -17.37 -17.67 4.54
C TRP A 161 -17.48 -18.69 5.67
N LYS A 162 -18.46 -18.49 6.56
CA LYS A 162 -18.65 -19.38 7.73
C LYS A 162 -19.07 -20.80 7.34
N GLU A 163 -19.79 -20.93 6.23
CA GLU A 163 -20.27 -22.21 5.74
C GLU A 163 -19.31 -22.78 4.70
N GLN A 164 -18.88 -23.99 4.93
CA GLN A 164 -18.10 -24.77 3.97
C GLN A 164 -18.94 -25.15 2.75
N MET A 165 -18.28 -25.44 1.63
CA MET A 165 -18.91 -26.07 0.48
C MET A 165 -19.55 -27.41 0.91
N THR A 166 -20.65 -27.80 0.29
CA THR A 166 -21.30 -29.10 0.52
C THR A 166 -21.50 -29.85 -0.77
N VAL A 167 -21.40 -31.19 -0.73
CA VAL A 167 -21.80 -32.08 -1.82
C VAL A 167 -22.86 -33.02 -1.27
N ASN A 168 -24.02 -33.03 -1.88
CA ASN A 168 -25.22 -33.75 -1.40
C ASN A 168 -25.51 -33.47 0.10
N GLY A 169 -25.30 -32.24 0.52
CA GLY A 169 -25.49 -31.82 1.91
C GLY A 169 -24.38 -32.23 2.89
N THR A 170 -23.36 -32.96 2.42
CA THR A 170 -22.19 -33.31 3.24
C THR A 170 -21.16 -32.17 3.12
N PRO A 171 -20.67 -31.56 4.24
CA PRO A 171 -19.67 -30.55 4.21
C PRO A 171 -18.35 -31.06 3.65
N ILE A 172 -17.74 -30.27 2.76
CA ILE A 172 -16.41 -30.49 2.19
C ILE A 172 -15.52 -29.34 2.67
N ASP A 173 -14.30 -29.64 3.06
CA ASP A 173 -13.36 -28.63 3.51
C ASP A 173 -12.98 -27.70 2.34
N GLY A 174 -13.25 -26.41 2.51
CA GLY A 174 -12.87 -25.39 1.55
C GLY A 174 -14.03 -24.58 0.97
N THR A 175 -13.69 -23.79 -0.04
CA THR A 175 -14.59 -22.85 -0.73
C THR A 175 -14.62 -23.14 -2.21
N MET A 176 -15.80 -23.14 -2.81
CA MET A 176 -15.99 -23.36 -4.26
C MET A 176 -15.29 -22.26 -5.07
N ALA A 177 -14.52 -22.66 -6.08
CA ALA A 177 -13.89 -21.72 -7.01
C ALA A 177 -14.96 -20.98 -7.81
N MET A 178 -15.08 -19.67 -7.57
CA MET A 178 -16.22 -18.91 -8.02
C MET A 178 -15.85 -17.49 -8.48
N GLN A 179 -16.45 -17.10 -9.60
CA GLN A 179 -16.48 -15.72 -10.09
C GLN A 179 -17.92 -15.22 -10.18
N VAL A 180 -18.10 -13.92 -10.06
CA VAL A 180 -19.38 -13.27 -10.26
C VAL A 180 -19.25 -12.07 -11.19
N THR A 181 -20.29 -11.80 -11.99
CA THR A 181 -20.35 -10.58 -12.77
C THR A 181 -21.42 -9.66 -12.20
N TYR A 182 -21.02 -8.42 -11.91
CA TYR A 182 -21.89 -7.38 -11.40
C TYR A 182 -21.93 -6.18 -12.33
N GLN A 183 -22.97 -5.38 -12.29
CA GLN A 183 -22.97 -4.07 -12.94
C GLN A 183 -22.50 -3.02 -11.95
N ARG A 184 -21.64 -2.10 -12.42
CA ARG A 184 -21.28 -0.93 -11.65
C ARG A 184 -22.53 -0.13 -11.31
N MET A 185 -22.57 0.45 -10.10
CA MET A 185 -23.62 1.37 -9.67
C MET A 185 -23.68 2.63 -10.57
N GLY A 186 -24.28 2.50 -11.75
CA GLY A 186 -24.29 3.52 -12.79
C GLY A 186 -24.85 4.86 -12.34
N GLY A 187 -25.83 4.84 -11.43
CA GLY A 187 -26.43 6.05 -10.86
C GLY A 187 -25.43 6.81 -9.97
N TYR A 188 -24.67 6.12 -9.14
CA TYR A 188 -23.66 6.73 -8.26
C TYR A 188 -22.51 7.34 -9.05
N LEU A 189 -21.88 6.56 -9.94
CA LEU A 189 -20.77 7.03 -10.77
C LEU A 189 -21.19 8.20 -11.68
N THR A 190 -22.41 8.18 -12.21
CA THR A 190 -22.98 9.29 -12.98
C THR A 190 -23.05 10.56 -12.15
N ARG A 191 -23.66 10.50 -10.96
CA ARG A 191 -23.78 11.66 -10.06
C ARG A 191 -22.41 12.19 -9.67
N PHE A 192 -21.51 11.30 -9.30
CA PHE A 192 -20.17 11.66 -8.88
C PHE A 192 -19.37 12.33 -9.99
N PHE A 193 -19.39 11.78 -11.22
CA PHE A 193 -18.74 12.37 -12.39
C PHE A 193 -19.29 13.76 -12.72
N LEU A 194 -20.63 13.90 -12.74
CA LEU A 194 -21.25 15.18 -13.06
C LEU A 194 -21.01 16.23 -11.98
N LEU A 195 -21.01 15.83 -10.69
CA LEU A 195 -20.74 16.75 -9.58
C LEU A 195 -19.29 17.25 -9.59
N ALA A 196 -18.30 16.35 -9.74
CA ALA A 196 -16.89 16.72 -9.78
C ALA A 196 -16.57 17.58 -11.02
N GLY A 197 -17.04 17.15 -12.20
CA GLY A 197 -16.90 17.93 -13.44
C GLY A 197 -17.60 19.27 -13.39
N GLY A 198 -18.80 19.32 -12.80
CA GLY A 198 -19.57 20.55 -12.60
C GLY A 198 -18.91 21.53 -11.62
N ALA A 199 -18.40 21.04 -10.49
CA ALA A 199 -17.66 21.84 -9.52
C ALA A 199 -16.36 22.41 -10.13
N ALA A 200 -15.63 21.59 -10.88
CA ALA A 200 -14.44 22.04 -11.60
C ALA A 200 -14.76 23.08 -12.67
N ALA A 201 -15.86 22.90 -13.42
CA ALA A 201 -16.34 23.88 -14.41
C ALA A 201 -16.74 25.21 -13.74
N LEU A 202 -17.38 25.16 -12.57
CA LEU A 202 -17.74 26.37 -11.81
C LEU A 202 -16.49 27.12 -11.32
N LEU A 203 -15.47 26.45 -10.83
CA LEU A 203 -14.19 27.05 -10.43
C LEU A 203 -13.45 27.65 -11.62
N ALA A 204 -13.46 26.98 -12.77
CA ALA A 204 -12.87 27.51 -14.00
C ALA A 204 -13.62 28.76 -14.49
N ALA A 205 -14.96 28.76 -14.52
CA ALA A 205 -15.77 29.90 -14.86
C ALA A 205 -15.57 31.07 -13.88
N PHE A 206 -15.52 30.80 -12.58
CA PHE A 206 -15.19 31.79 -11.55
C PHE A 206 -13.80 32.42 -11.80
N SER A 207 -12.81 31.59 -12.16
CA SER A 207 -11.48 32.09 -12.51
C SER A 207 -11.52 33.06 -13.70
N VAL A 208 -12.26 32.71 -14.76
CA VAL A 208 -12.45 33.59 -15.92
C VAL A 208 -13.11 34.92 -15.51
N TYR A 209 -14.19 34.86 -14.68
CA TYR A 209 -14.83 36.07 -14.15
C TYR A 209 -13.85 36.92 -13.33
N ALA A 210 -13.14 36.33 -12.39
CA ALA A 210 -12.20 37.04 -11.52
C ALA A 210 -11.08 37.73 -12.33
N CYS A 211 -10.54 37.02 -13.33
CA CYS A 211 -9.48 37.48 -14.19
C CYS A 211 -9.94 38.66 -15.08
N LEU A 212 -11.12 38.59 -15.67
CA LEU A 212 -11.65 39.62 -16.56
C LEU A 212 -12.20 40.82 -15.78
N SER A 213 -12.85 40.59 -14.64
CA SER A 213 -13.40 41.67 -13.81
C SER A 213 -12.32 42.48 -13.10
N ARG A 214 -11.15 41.85 -12.83
CA ARG A 214 -10.05 42.41 -12.04
C ARG A 214 -10.46 42.87 -10.63
N LYS A 215 -11.63 42.41 -10.14
CA LYS A 215 -12.16 42.77 -8.82
C LYS A 215 -11.52 41.92 -7.69
N VAL A 216 -11.08 40.74 -8.03
CA VAL A 216 -10.45 39.79 -7.07
C VAL A 216 -8.92 39.88 -7.22
N SER A 217 -8.23 40.11 -6.11
CA SER A 217 -6.78 40.13 -6.13
C SER A 217 -6.22 38.72 -6.38
N LEU A 218 -5.08 38.60 -7.10
CA LEU A 218 -4.49 37.32 -7.51
C LEU A 218 -4.29 36.33 -6.35
N HIS A 219 -3.79 36.80 -5.21
CA HIS A 219 -3.55 35.91 -4.04
C HIS A 219 -4.87 35.36 -3.46
N ARG A 220 -5.98 36.11 -3.48
CA ARG A 220 -7.30 35.60 -3.07
C ARG A 220 -7.84 34.60 -4.08
N LEU A 221 -7.61 34.87 -5.36
CA LEU A 221 -8.01 33.94 -6.42
C LEU A 221 -7.24 32.62 -6.31
N VAL A 222 -5.92 32.69 -6.09
CA VAL A 222 -5.08 31.49 -5.87
C VAL A 222 -5.54 30.69 -4.65
N PHE A 223 -5.86 31.38 -3.55
CA PHE A 223 -6.42 30.72 -2.37
C PHE A 223 -7.71 29.93 -2.69
N VAL A 224 -8.66 30.57 -3.37
CA VAL A 224 -9.94 29.93 -3.74
C VAL A 224 -9.73 28.76 -4.71
N LEU A 225 -8.85 28.92 -5.70
CA LEU A 225 -8.62 27.86 -6.69
C LEU A 225 -7.84 26.68 -6.09
N VAL A 226 -6.81 26.92 -5.26
CA VAL A 226 -6.07 25.85 -4.59
C VAL A 226 -6.99 25.10 -3.63
N LEU A 227 -7.76 25.81 -2.81
CA LEU A 227 -8.70 25.17 -1.89
C LEU A 227 -9.80 24.42 -2.64
N GLY A 228 -10.42 25.06 -3.65
CA GLY A 228 -11.54 24.46 -4.38
C GLY A 228 -11.13 23.24 -5.21
N PHE A 229 -10.07 23.34 -6.02
CA PHE A 229 -9.57 22.20 -6.76
C PHE A 229 -9.00 21.13 -5.83
N GLY A 230 -8.26 21.52 -4.77
CA GLY A 230 -7.76 20.59 -3.78
C GLY A 230 -8.86 19.79 -3.08
N LEU A 231 -10.01 20.42 -2.77
CA LEU A 231 -11.18 19.69 -2.26
C LEU A 231 -11.72 18.67 -3.26
N ILE A 232 -11.76 19.00 -4.56
CA ILE A 232 -12.13 18.01 -5.58
C ILE A 232 -11.11 16.87 -5.62
N TYR A 233 -9.80 17.17 -5.61
CA TYR A 233 -8.75 16.16 -5.55
C TYR A 233 -8.84 15.27 -4.32
N SER A 234 -9.18 15.83 -3.14
CA SER A 234 -9.31 15.04 -1.91
C SER A 234 -10.44 14.01 -1.95
N VAL A 235 -11.41 14.19 -2.87
CA VAL A 235 -12.55 13.27 -3.04
C VAL A 235 -12.31 12.31 -4.20
N ILE A 236 -11.84 12.81 -5.38
CA ILE A 236 -11.61 11.94 -6.55
C ILE A 236 -10.37 11.05 -6.43
N LEU A 237 -9.42 11.42 -5.58
CA LEU A 237 -8.28 10.62 -5.16
C LEU A 237 -8.43 10.39 -3.65
N PRO A 238 -9.10 9.30 -3.24
CA PRO A 238 -9.44 9.02 -1.84
C PRO A 238 -8.19 8.79 -0.98
N PRO A 239 -8.32 8.60 0.34
CA PRO A 239 -7.20 8.25 1.20
C PRO A 239 -6.39 7.08 0.65
N TYR A 240 -5.09 7.05 0.92
CA TYR A 240 -4.07 6.13 0.39
C TYR A 240 -3.69 6.33 -1.10
N ALA A 241 -4.36 7.23 -1.82
CA ALA A 241 -4.02 7.51 -3.21
C ALA A 241 -2.72 8.31 -3.39
N ALA A 242 -2.26 9.06 -2.39
CA ALA A 242 -1.01 9.81 -2.50
C ALA A 242 0.20 8.92 -2.17
N PRO A 243 1.35 9.18 -2.81
CA PRO A 243 2.56 8.43 -2.49
C PRO A 243 2.93 8.52 -0.99
N ASP A 244 3.24 7.39 -0.38
CA ASP A 244 3.60 7.23 1.03
C ASP A 244 2.49 7.71 2.01
N GLU A 245 1.23 7.82 1.56
CA GLU A 245 0.16 8.41 2.37
C GLU A 245 -0.17 7.56 3.60
N LYS A 246 -0.13 6.22 3.49
CA LYS A 246 -0.29 5.28 4.62
C LYS A 246 0.66 5.64 5.76
N TYR A 247 1.95 5.76 5.45
CA TYR A 247 2.99 6.18 6.38
C TYR A 247 2.68 7.56 7.01
N HIS A 248 2.27 8.54 6.19
CA HIS A 248 1.96 9.89 6.66
C HIS A 248 0.69 9.94 7.54
N ILE A 249 -0.30 9.09 7.27
CA ILE A 249 -1.48 8.88 8.11
C ILE A 249 -1.02 8.38 9.48
N ASN A 250 -0.26 7.28 9.52
CA ASN A 250 0.25 6.72 10.78
C ASN A 250 1.01 7.75 11.62
N GLN A 251 1.86 8.58 10.99
CA GLN A 251 2.58 9.64 11.68
C GLN A 251 1.67 10.71 12.31
N SER A 252 0.66 11.12 11.56
CA SER A 252 -0.31 12.13 12.04
C SER A 252 -1.15 11.59 13.19
N PHE A 253 -1.55 10.34 13.10
CA PHE A 253 -2.29 9.65 14.15
C PHE A 253 -1.43 9.38 15.38
N THR A 254 -0.18 8.94 15.22
CA THR A 254 0.77 8.79 16.34
C THR A 254 0.95 10.11 17.09
N LEU A 255 1.08 11.22 16.36
CA LEU A 255 1.19 12.54 16.98
C LEU A 255 -0.07 12.93 17.75
N ALA A 256 -1.27 12.65 17.20
CA ALA A 256 -2.55 12.89 17.86
C ALA A 256 -2.70 12.00 19.10
N SER A 257 -2.35 10.72 19.03
CA SER A 257 -2.38 9.78 20.15
C SER A 257 -1.44 10.21 21.28
N LYS A 258 -0.26 10.72 20.92
CA LYS A 258 0.67 11.32 21.90
C LYS A 258 0.07 12.52 22.62
N TRP A 259 -0.62 13.40 21.90
CA TRP A 259 -1.29 14.56 22.51
C TRP A 259 -2.49 14.17 23.38
N ALA A 260 -3.18 13.09 23.00
CA ALA A 260 -4.26 12.51 23.79
C ALA A 260 -3.77 11.70 25.02
N ASN A 261 -2.45 11.57 25.21
CA ASN A 261 -1.83 10.77 26.26
C ASN A 261 -2.25 9.29 26.25
N MET A 262 -2.43 8.74 25.04
CA MET A 262 -2.86 7.35 24.84
C MET A 262 -1.70 6.36 24.78
N LEU A 263 -0.49 6.85 24.58
CA LEU A 263 0.72 6.02 24.55
C LEU A 263 1.23 5.84 25.98
N SER A 264 1.46 4.60 26.40
CA SER A 264 2.08 4.33 27.69
C SER A 264 3.55 4.72 27.68
N THR A 265 4.10 4.97 28.88
CA THR A 265 5.53 5.24 29.03
C THR A 265 6.38 4.04 28.58
N ASP A 266 5.84 2.84 28.79
CA ASP A 266 6.53 1.59 28.44
C ASP A 266 6.58 1.38 26.93
N ASP A 267 5.55 1.77 26.20
CA ASP A 267 5.55 1.74 24.72
C ASP A 267 6.69 2.59 24.15
N TRP A 268 6.94 3.77 24.76
CA TRP A 268 8.06 4.61 24.36
C TRP A 268 9.43 4.04 24.72
N GLN A 269 9.55 3.43 25.90
CA GLN A 269 10.80 2.79 26.33
C GLN A 269 11.15 1.57 25.49
N MET A 270 10.16 0.81 25.03
CA MET A 270 10.36 -0.33 24.13
C MET A 270 10.59 0.09 22.67
N GLY A 271 10.55 1.38 22.35
CA GLY A 271 10.67 1.86 20.99
C GLY A 271 9.49 1.50 20.10
N LYS A 272 8.30 1.29 20.69
CA LYS A 272 7.08 0.91 19.97
C LYS A 272 6.04 2.02 20.03
N VAL A 273 5.38 2.27 18.93
CA VAL A 273 4.23 3.17 18.84
C VAL A 273 3.06 2.47 18.18
N PRO A 274 1.83 2.80 18.53
CA PRO A 274 0.66 2.30 17.81
C PRO A 274 0.73 2.74 16.35
N THR A 275 0.66 1.79 15.44
CA THR A 275 0.57 2.06 14.00
C THR A 275 -0.80 2.54 13.61
N THR A 276 -1.79 2.07 14.35
CA THR A 276 -3.17 2.40 14.10
C THR A 276 -3.80 2.90 15.34
N THR A 277 -4.65 3.80 15.13
CA THR A 277 -5.28 4.47 16.20
C THR A 277 -6.65 3.92 16.38
N THR A 278 -6.98 4.04 17.44
CA THR A 278 -8.18 4.08 18.22
C THR A 278 -9.44 4.65 17.53
N PHE A 279 -9.32 5.23 16.35
CA PHE A 279 -10.47 5.64 15.55
C PHE A 279 -11.03 4.51 14.69
N ARG A 280 -10.42 3.34 14.76
CA ARG A 280 -10.79 2.19 13.96
C ARG A 280 -11.85 1.33 14.66
N ARG A 281 -12.87 0.94 13.91
CA ARG A 281 -13.69 -0.23 14.23
C ARG A 281 -12.99 -1.49 13.76
N GLU A 282 -13.23 -2.63 14.44
CA GLU A 282 -12.75 -3.96 14.04
C GLU A 282 -13.01 -4.31 12.56
N THR A 283 -14.09 -3.75 12.00
CA THR A 283 -14.53 -4.04 10.64
C THR A 283 -13.94 -3.16 9.54
N ASP A 284 -13.30 -2.03 9.90
CA ASP A 284 -12.93 -1.01 8.89
C ASP A 284 -11.46 -1.15 8.42
N THR A 285 -10.73 -2.19 8.82
CA THR A 285 -9.30 -1.97 8.96
C THR A 285 -8.36 -2.93 8.26
N ASP A 286 -8.65 -4.19 8.23
CA ASP A 286 -7.66 -5.16 7.78
C ASP A 286 -7.48 -5.13 6.26
N GLU A 287 -8.54 -4.91 5.51
CA GLU A 287 -8.50 -4.78 4.05
C GLU A 287 -7.88 -3.46 3.57
N LEU A 288 -8.08 -2.36 4.31
CA LEU A 288 -7.61 -1.02 3.92
C LEU A 288 -6.09 -0.81 4.07
N LEU A 289 -5.42 -1.65 4.86
CA LEU A 289 -4.01 -1.48 5.21
C LEU A 289 -3.08 -2.52 4.60
N GLN A 290 -3.60 -3.61 4.06
CA GLN A 290 -2.78 -4.73 3.62
C GLN A 290 -2.08 -4.51 2.29
N ASP A 291 -2.63 -3.69 1.39
CA ASP A 291 -2.02 -3.48 0.08
C ASP A 291 -1.56 -2.03 -0.11
N GLU A 292 -0.24 -1.83 -0.10
CA GLU A 292 0.39 -0.52 -0.35
C GLU A 292 0.18 -0.02 -1.79
N ASN A 293 -0.17 -0.91 -2.71
CA ASN A 293 -0.20 -0.66 -4.15
C ASN A 293 -1.60 -0.49 -4.72
N THR A 294 -2.65 -0.82 -3.98
CA THR A 294 -4.03 -0.66 -4.42
C THR A 294 -4.75 0.43 -3.62
N THR A 295 -5.46 1.27 -4.32
CA THR A 295 -6.43 2.20 -3.75
C THR A 295 -7.66 1.40 -3.32
N VAL A 296 -7.63 0.88 -2.13
CA VAL A 296 -8.70 0.05 -1.58
C VAL A 296 -9.94 0.88 -1.21
N PHE A 297 -9.78 2.19 -0.94
CA PHE A 297 -10.91 3.09 -0.73
C PHE A 297 -11.66 3.36 -2.04
N THR A 298 -12.86 2.82 -2.19
CA THR A 298 -13.75 3.24 -3.26
C THR A 298 -14.35 4.63 -2.96
N TRP A 299 -14.77 5.34 -4.00
CA TRP A 299 -15.48 6.61 -3.83
C TRP A 299 -16.75 6.45 -3.00
N GLN A 300 -17.41 5.31 -3.09
CA GLN A 300 -18.63 5.03 -2.36
C GLN A 300 -18.36 4.87 -0.87
N GLU A 301 -17.43 4.01 -0.48
CA GLU A 301 -17.04 3.81 0.92
C GLU A 301 -16.62 5.13 1.57
N PHE A 302 -15.78 5.91 0.87
CA PHE A 302 -15.36 7.21 1.37
C PHE A 302 -16.55 8.15 1.63
N THR A 303 -17.52 8.22 0.72
CA THR A 303 -18.67 9.12 0.86
C THR A 303 -19.70 8.61 1.85
N ASP A 304 -19.92 7.29 1.91
CA ASP A 304 -20.91 6.68 2.82
C ASP A 304 -20.46 6.72 4.28
N THR A 305 -19.14 6.63 4.51
CA THR A 305 -18.57 6.69 5.87
C THR A 305 -18.08 8.08 6.29
N LEU A 306 -18.18 9.10 5.44
CA LEU A 306 -17.63 10.45 5.68
C LEU A 306 -18.21 11.15 6.94
N PHE A 307 -19.42 10.80 7.36
CA PHE A 307 -20.09 11.42 8.50
C PHE A 307 -20.31 10.44 9.64
N THR A 308 -19.52 9.39 9.74
CA THR A 308 -19.62 8.42 10.83
C THR A 308 -19.09 8.99 12.14
N THR A 309 -19.73 8.59 13.23
CA THR A 309 -19.27 8.84 14.60
C THR A 309 -18.96 7.50 15.25
N THR A 310 -18.11 7.50 16.27
CA THR A 310 -17.75 6.28 16.98
C THR A 310 -17.77 6.50 18.49
N ASP A 311 -18.43 5.59 19.20
CA ASP A 311 -18.36 5.47 20.66
C ASP A 311 -17.38 4.35 21.08
N ALA A 312 -16.67 3.74 20.11
CA ALA A 312 -15.70 2.70 20.42
C ALA A 312 -14.57 3.27 21.28
N PRO A 313 -14.17 2.57 22.34
CA PRO A 313 -13.04 2.99 23.16
C PRO A 313 -11.77 2.98 22.31
N PHE A 314 -10.94 3.97 22.53
CA PHE A 314 -9.71 4.20 21.80
C PHE A 314 -8.63 3.11 21.95
N ASP A 315 -8.82 2.15 22.86
CA ASP A 315 -7.84 1.14 23.23
C ASP A 315 -8.06 -0.25 22.59
N SER A 316 -9.13 -0.42 21.80
CA SER A 316 -9.54 -1.77 21.38
C SER A 316 -8.63 -2.45 20.36
N HIS A 317 -7.86 -1.69 19.57
CA HIS A 317 -6.93 -2.28 18.58
C HIS A 317 -5.66 -1.45 18.49
N ARG A 318 -4.58 -1.96 19.05
CA ARG A 318 -3.24 -1.38 18.96
C ARG A 318 -2.35 -2.32 18.15
N GLU A 319 -2.10 -1.97 16.90
CA GLU A 319 -0.95 -2.50 16.18
C GLU A 319 0.26 -1.63 16.52
N TYR A 320 1.38 -2.26 16.84
CA TYR A 320 2.63 -1.59 17.19
C TYR A 320 3.69 -1.86 16.15
N HIS A 321 4.44 -0.84 15.79
CA HIS A 321 5.69 -0.98 15.04
C HIS A 321 6.81 -0.28 15.79
N GLU A 322 8.05 -0.58 15.41
CA GLU A 322 9.21 0.07 15.98
C GLU A 322 9.17 1.58 15.77
N LEU A 323 9.54 2.32 16.81
CA LEU A 323 9.71 3.78 16.73
C LEU A 323 10.77 4.07 15.67
N GLN A 324 10.35 4.57 14.55
CA GLN A 324 11.27 5.19 13.62
C GLN A 324 11.68 6.55 14.22
N THR A 325 12.90 6.62 14.75
CA THR A 325 13.43 7.77 15.47
C THR A 325 13.60 9.03 14.62
N ASP A 326 13.36 8.92 13.32
CA ASP A 326 13.71 9.93 12.31
C ASP A 326 12.64 10.96 11.99
N GLN A 327 11.57 11.01 12.75
CA GLN A 327 10.40 11.71 12.29
C GLN A 327 10.25 13.07 12.92
N ASN A 328 10.48 14.06 12.07
CA ASN A 328 10.23 15.44 12.43
C ASN A 328 8.71 15.71 12.53
N PRO A 329 8.15 15.88 13.75
CA PRO A 329 6.73 16.07 13.94
C PRO A 329 6.20 17.39 13.39
N LEU A 330 7.09 18.37 13.10
CA LEU A 330 6.69 19.73 12.71
C LEU A 330 5.84 19.78 11.45
N LEU A 331 6.10 18.89 10.50
CA LEU A 331 5.35 18.86 9.25
C LEU A 331 4.00 18.15 9.37
N TYR A 332 3.77 17.43 10.48
CA TYR A 332 2.52 16.72 10.77
C TYR A 332 1.62 17.46 11.77
N VAL A 333 2.03 18.63 12.27
CA VAL A 333 1.23 19.39 13.26
C VAL A 333 -0.17 19.75 12.72
N ALA A 334 -0.30 20.04 11.44
CA ALA A 334 -1.59 20.39 10.85
C ALA A 334 -2.52 19.17 10.76
N SER A 335 -2.07 18.09 10.15
CA SER A 335 -2.85 16.85 10.00
C SER A 335 -3.07 16.15 11.33
N GLY A 336 -2.04 16.02 12.18
CA GLY A 336 -2.15 15.46 13.53
C GLY A 336 -3.09 16.26 14.43
N GLY A 337 -3.05 17.62 14.33
CA GLY A 337 -3.99 18.48 15.05
C GLY A 337 -5.44 18.30 14.63
N ALA A 338 -5.67 18.05 13.34
CA ALA A 338 -7.01 17.75 12.83
C ALA A 338 -7.50 16.36 13.27
N VAL A 339 -6.62 15.36 13.30
CA VAL A 339 -6.92 14.03 13.83
C VAL A 339 -7.22 14.11 15.34
N PHE A 340 -6.42 14.88 16.10
CA PHE A 340 -6.70 15.12 17.52
C PHE A 340 -8.04 15.82 17.75
N LEU A 341 -8.43 16.77 16.88
CA LEU A 341 -9.75 17.39 16.92
C LEU A 341 -10.86 16.37 16.62
N ALA A 342 -10.64 15.47 15.65
CA ALA A 342 -11.58 14.39 15.34
C ALA A 342 -11.77 13.46 16.56
N TYR A 343 -10.69 13.16 17.28
CA TYR A 343 -10.74 12.46 18.55
C TYR A 343 -11.65 13.16 19.57
N LEU A 344 -11.42 14.44 19.81
CA LEU A 344 -12.22 15.22 20.77
C LEU A 344 -13.71 15.30 20.40
N LEU A 345 -14.02 15.17 19.10
CA LEU A 345 -15.39 15.23 18.57
C LEU A 345 -16.03 13.85 18.39
N HIS A 346 -15.38 12.76 18.81
CA HIS A 346 -15.84 11.37 18.64
C HIS A 346 -16.22 11.02 17.19
N LEU A 347 -15.44 11.51 16.22
CA LEU A 347 -15.66 11.22 14.82
C LEU A 347 -15.07 9.84 14.44
N GLY A 348 -15.65 9.20 13.45
CA GLY A 348 -15.14 7.95 12.88
C GLY A 348 -13.82 8.13 12.13
N PHE A 349 -13.26 7.03 11.64
CA PHE A 349 -11.97 7.01 10.94
C PHE A 349 -11.96 7.86 9.67
N THR A 350 -12.95 7.68 8.77
CA THR A 350 -13.03 8.43 7.51
C THR A 350 -13.19 9.94 7.70
N PRO A 351 -14.04 10.44 8.62
CA PRO A 351 -14.04 11.88 8.95
C PRO A 351 -12.70 12.39 9.48
N ALA A 352 -11.99 11.60 10.29
CA ALA A 352 -10.66 11.99 10.78
C ALA A 352 -9.65 12.10 9.62
N LEU A 353 -9.68 11.15 8.66
CA LEU A 353 -8.89 11.24 7.43
C LEU A 353 -9.26 12.48 6.61
N ALA A 354 -10.53 12.76 6.41
CA ALA A 354 -10.99 13.92 5.66
C ALA A 354 -10.54 15.25 6.31
N LEU A 355 -10.60 15.35 7.64
CA LEU A 355 -10.15 16.54 8.39
C LEU A 355 -8.63 16.71 8.31
N GLY A 356 -7.85 15.63 8.42
CA GLY A 356 -6.39 15.70 8.29
C GLY A 356 -5.94 16.19 6.91
N ARG A 357 -6.56 15.67 5.85
CA ARG A 357 -6.32 16.12 4.46
C ARG A 357 -6.75 17.57 4.25
N LEU A 358 -7.92 17.96 4.79
CA LEU A 358 -8.40 19.34 4.73
C LEU A 358 -7.46 20.33 5.45
N ALA A 359 -6.91 19.94 6.60
CA ALA A 359 -5.97 20.76 7.36
C ALA A 359 -4.68 21.02 6.57
N ASN A 360 -4.10 19.99 5.96
CA ASN A 360 -2.94 20.13 5.10
C ASN A 360 -3.23 21.04 3.89
N LEU A 361 -4.34 20.79 3.22
CA LEU A 361 -4.79 21.61 2.08
C LEU A 361 -4.97 23.09 2.48
N LEU A 362 -5.59 23.35 3.62
CA LEU A 362 -5.83 24.71 4.11
C LEU A 362 -4.50 25.42 4.43
N VAL A 363 -3.58 24.75 5.10
CA VAL A 363 -2.25 25.30 5.40
C VAL A 363 -1.50 25.60 4.11
N PHE A 364 -1.49 24.68 3.15
CA PHE A 364 -0.86 24.93 1.85
C PHE A 364 -1.51 26.10 1.10
N ALA A 365 -2.85 26.15 1.02
CA ALA A 365 -3.57 27.21 0.33
C ALA A 365 -3.28 28.60 0.93
N LEU A 366 -3.21 28.73 2.27
CA LEU A 366 -2.84 29.95 2.96
C LEU A 366 -1.39 30.38 2.66
N LEU A 367 -0.44 29.44 2.76
CA LEU A 367 0.97 29.71 2.49
C LEU A 367 1.23 30.07 1.03
N ALA A 368 0.61 29.36 0.07
CA ALA A 368 0.73 29.65 -1.36
C ALA A 368 0.12 31.02 -1.70
N ALA A 369 -1.07 31.32 -1.19
CA ALA A 369 -1.68 32.64 -1.37
C ALA A 369 -0.83 33.76 -0.75
N PHE A 370 -0.26 33.53 0.44
CA PHE A 370 0.65 34.47 1.08
C PHE A 370 1.94 34.67 0.26
N ALA A 371 2.51 33.58 -0.31
CA ALA A 371 3.67 33.68 -1.19
C ALA A 371 3.38 34.55 -2.41
N VAL A 372 2.23 34.33 -3.10
CA VAL A 372 1.80 35.17 -4.23
C VAL A 372 1.58 36.63 -3.81
N LYS A 373 1.06 36.90 -2.60
CA LYS A 373 0.88 38.24 -2.06
C LYS A 373 2.23 38.94 -1.77
N ALA A 374 3.16 38.20 -1.13
CA ALA A 374 4.43 38.74 -0.68
C ALA A 374 5.44 38.95 -1.82
N ALA A 375 5.41 38.10 -2.83
CA ALA A 375 6.37 38.15 -3.93
C ALA A 375 6.29 39.47 -4.71
N PRO A 376 7.42 40.26 -4.81
CA PRO A 376 7.46 41.49 -5.61
C PRO A 376 7.60 41.23 -7.12
N CYS A 377 8.03 40.00 -7.50
CA CYS A 377 8.16 39.54 -8.87
C CYS A 377 7.87 38.04 -8.94
N GLY A 378 7.65 37.51 -10.15
CA GLY A 378 7.46 36.06 -10.34
C GLY A 378 6.12 35.50 -9.81
N LYS A 379 5.10 36.31 -9.54
CA LYS A 379 3.79 35.87 -9.02
C LYS A 379 3.16 34.77 -9.87
N ARG A 380 3.37 34.81 -11.18
CA ARG A 380 2.88 33.79 -12.13
C ARG A 380 3.52 32.43 -11.87
N ILE A 381 4.82 32.40 -11.51
CA ILE A 381 5.53 31.16 -11.20
C ILE A 381 4.94 30.51 -9.96
N PHE A 382 4.74 31.27 -8.86
CA PHE A 382 4.09 30.73 -7.66
C PHE A 382 2.67 30.26 -7.92
N THR A 383 1.91 31.02 -8.76
CA THR A 383 0.54 30.62 -9.13
C THR A 383 0.53 29.31 -9.94
N ALA A 384 1.43 29.18 -10.92
CA ALA A 384 1.53 27.97 -11.73
C ALA A 384 1.95 26.76 -10.88
N ALA A 385 3.00 26.90 -10.08
CA ALA A 385 3.49 25.82 -9.21
C ALA A 385 2.44 25.37 -8.18
N ALA A 386 1.67 26.31 -7.61
CA ALA A 386 0.61 26.00 -6.66
C ALA A 386 -0.60 25.29 -7.27
N LEU A 387 -0.83 25.50 -8.57
CA LEU A 387 -1.95 24.90 -9.30
C LEU A 387 -1.53 23.72 -10.21
N LEU A 388 -0.36 23.13 -10.03
CA LEU A 388 -0.01 21.88 -10.69
C LEU A 388 -0.84 20.72 -10.11
N PRO A 389 -1.29 19.74 -10.90
CA PRO A 389 -2.00 18.57 -10.41
C PRO A 389 -1.25 17.84 -9.29
N MET A 390 0.05 17.59 -9.42
CA MET A 390 0.84 16.97 -8.36
C MET A 390 0.85 17.80 -7.07
N THR A 391 0.99 19.11 -7.18
CA THR A 391 0.96 20.00 -6.01
C THR A 391 -0.39 19.95 -5.30
N LEU A 392 -1.50 19.94 -6.06
CA LEU A 392 -2.86 19.84 -5.50
C LEU A 392 -3.11 18.46 -4.87
N HIS A 393 -2.62 17.39 -5.50
CA HIS A 393 -2.72 16.04 -4.97
C HIS A 393 -1.99 15.88 -3.63
N LEU A 394 -0.73 16.31 -3.56
CA LEU A 394 0.04 16.30 -2.31
C LEU A 394 -0.57 17.21 -1.24
N ALA A 395 -1.06 18.39 -1.62
CA ALA A 395 -1.69 19.32 -0.68
C ALA A 395 -3.02 18.76 -0.12
N ALA A 396 -3.75 17.98 -0.91
CA ALA A 396 -5.02 17.35 -0.55
C ALA A 396 -4.88 15.95 0.07
N SER A 397 -3.71 15.62 0.62
CA SER A 397 -3.37 14.34 1.24
C SER A 397 -2.74 14.53 2.62
N PHE A 398 -2.44 13.44 3.31
CA PHE A 398 -1.66 13.45 4.54
C PHE A 398 -0.17 13.75 4.33
N SER A 399 0.29 13.79 3.09
CA SER A 399 1.70 14.00 2.79
C SER A 399 2.25 15.23 3.50
N ARG A 400 3.39 15.06 4.21
CA ARG A 400 4.15 16.16 4.79
C ARG A 400 4.64 17.19 3.75
N ASP A 401 4.67 16.79 2.46
CA ASP A 401 5.06 17.65 1.37
C ASP A 401 4.09 18.83 1.17
N ALA A 402 2.82 18.73 1.62
CA ALA A 402 1.88 19.85 1.64
C ALA A 402 2.42 21.07 2.40
N VAL A 403 2.84 20.87 3.65
CA VAL A 403 3.40 21.93 4.51
C VAL A 403 4.75 22.37 3.98
N LEU A 404 5.60 21.42 3.58
CA LEU A 404 6.93 21.68 3.04
C LEU A 404 6.90 22.56 1.79
N LEU A 405 6.05 22.25 0.81
CA LEU A 405 5.85 23.07 -0.39
C LEU A 405 5.41 24.49 -0.05
N GLY A 406 4.46 24.62 0.88
CA GLY A 406 3.99 25.92 1.36
C GLY A 406 5.11 26.75 2.00
N LEU A 407 5.95 26.13 2.84
CA LEU A 407 7.10 26.79 3.47
C LEU A 407 8.15 27.22 2.43
N CYS A 408 8.49 26.34 1.47
CA CYS A 408 9.45 26.65 0.40
C CYS A 408 8.98 27.83 -0.47
N PHE A 409 7.72 27.85 -0.85
CA PHE A 409 7.14 28.93 -1.64
C PHE A 409 7.11 30.24 -0.85
N THR A 410 6.69 30.17 0.41
CA THR A 410 6.64 31.34 1.32
C THR A 410 8.03 31.90 1.59
N PHE A 411 9.01 31.03 1.91
CA PHE A 411 10.39 31.45 2.12
C PHE A 411 10.97 32.13 0.89
N THR A 412 10.83 31.54 -0.30
CA THR A 412 11.31 32.11 -1.56
C THR A 412 10.68 33.47 -1.85
N ALA A 413 9.36 33.62 -1.64
CA ALA A 413 8.66 34.87 -1.85
C ALA A 413 9.07 35.97 -0.86
N LEU A 414 9.24 35.63 0.42
CA LEU A 414 9.70 36.55 1.46
C LEU A 414 11.16 36.95 1.28
N LEU A 415 12.02 36.05 0.80
CA LEU A 415 13.39 36.38 0.43
C LEU A 415 13.45 37.41 -0.69
N LEU A 416 12.62 37.23 -1.73
CA LEU A 416 12.46 38.23 -2.79
C LEU A 416 12.00 39.58 -2.23
N ASP A 417 11.01 39.58 -1.32
CA ASP A 417 10.53 40.81 -0.66
C ASP A 417 11.63 41.49 0.16
N ALA A 418 12.42 40.70 0.90
CA ALA A 418 13.53 41.22 1.72
C ALA A 418 14.66 41.84 0.87
N VAL A 419 14.88 41.33 -0.34
CA VAL A 419 15.91 41.82 -1.26
C VAL A 419 15.44 43.01 -2.07
N TYR A 420 14.16 43.05 -2.51
CA TYR A 420 13.67 44.08 -3.45
C TYR A 420 12.76 45.14 -2.86
N SER A 421 12.28 44.95 -1.65
CA SER A 421 11.37 45.85 -0.96
C SER A 421 12.00 46.36 0.34
N LYS A 422 11.29 47.23 1.06
CA LYS A 422 11.62 47.52 2.47
C LYS A 422 10.70 46.68 3.36
N PRO A 423 11.15 45.50 3.75
CA PRO A 423 10.31 44.57 4.50
C PRO A 423 9.96 45.13 5.87
N THR A 424 8.74 44.91 6.31
CA THR A 424 8.36 45.22 7.70
C THR A 424 9.01 44.23 8.67
N PRO A 425 9.21 44.60 9.95
CA PRO A 425 9.76 43.67 10.95
C PRO A 425 8.97 42.34 11.02
N LYS A 426 7.65 42.38 10.85
CA LYS A 426 6.80 41.16 10.82
C LYS A 426 7.14 40.22 9.64
N ARG A 427 7.40 40.78 8.46
CA ARG A 427 7.81 39.98 7.29
C ARG A 427 9.23 39.42 7.43
N MET A 428 10.13 40.17 8.06
CA MET A 428 11.47 39.68 8.36
C MET A 428 11.46 38.55 9.39
N ALA A 429 10.62 38.68 10.42
CA ALA A 429 10.40 37.57 11.36
C ALA A 429 9.78 36.35 10.67
N ALA A 430 8.76 36.56 9.80
CA ALA A 430 8.17 35.47 9.03
C ALA A 430 9.20 34.79 8.11
N LEU A 431 10.10 35.52 7.45
CA LEU A 431 11.17 34.95 6.65
C LEU A 431 12.12 34.08 7.50
N ALA A 432 12.52 34.57 8.69
CA ALA A 432 13.38 33.81 9.58
C ALA A 432 12.68 32.53 10.10
N VAL A 433 11.41 32.66 10.54
CA VAL A 433 10.64 31.52 11.04
C VAL A 433 10.41 30.47 9.95
N THR A 434 9.98 30.88 8.75
CA THR A 434 9.76 29.92 7.65
C THR A 434 11.04 29.18 7.27
N GLY A 435 12.21 29.84 7.29
CA GLY A 435 13.49 29.18 7.01
C GLY A 435 13.93 28.23 8.13
N ILE A 436 13.69 28.61 9.39
CA ILE A 436 13.98 27.77 10.56
C ILE A 436 13.08 26.51 10.57
N LEU A 437 11.81 26.64 10.19
CA LEU A 437 10.90 25.50 10.08
C LEU A 437 11.20 24.63 8.86
N LEU A 438 11.69 25.21 7.77
CA LEU A 438 12.06 24.52 6.55
C LEU A 438 13.28 23.63 6.75
N ALA A 439 14.30 24.12 7.46
CA ALA A 439 15.60 23.48 7.59
C ALA A 439 15.52 22.03 8.16
N PRO A 440 14.79 21.76 9.26
CA PRO A 440 14.61 20.40 9.77
C PRO A 440 13.57 19.57 9.02
N GLY A 441 12.72 20.19 8.22
CA GLY A 441 11.60 19.50 7.54
C GLY A 441 12.04 18.39 6.57
N LYS A 442 12.95 18.74 5.69
CA LYS A 442 13.72 17.81 4.83
C LYS A 442 15.10 18.46 4.60
N MET A 443 16.18 17.84 5.10
CA MET A 443 17.53 18.42 5.04
C MET A 443 18.00 18.73 3.61
N VAL A 444 17.48 18.04 2.61
CA VAL A 444 17.79 18.27 1.18
C VAL A 444 17.43 19.69 0.72
N TYR A 445 16.56 20.42 1.42
CA TYR A 445 16.21 21.82 1.11
C TYR A 445 16.88 22.84 2.01
N LEU A 446 17.83 22.43 2.88
CA LEU A 446 18.66 23.33 3.67
C LEU A 446 19.41 24.39 2.81
N PRO A 447 19.92 24.07 1.58
CA PRO A 447 20.49 25.06 0.69
C PRO A 447 19.54 26.22 0.35
N LEU A 448 18.22 25.94 0.21
CA LEU A 448 17.23 26.99 -0.02
C LEU A 448 17.13 27.92 1.20
N ALA A 449 17.04 27.36 2.42
CA ALA A 449 16.99 28.14 3.67
C ALA A 449 18.27 28.99 3.85
N ALA A 450 19.44 28.49 3.44
CA ALA A 450 20.71 29.20 3.52
C ALA A 450 20.74 30.48 2.66
N LEU A 451 19.88 30.64 1.67
CA LEU A 451 19.74 31.88 0.89
C LEU A 451 19.39 33.11 1.73
N PHE A 452 19.00 32.98 2.98
CA PHE A 452 18.85 34.09 3.95
C PHE A 452 20.08 34.97 4.02
N VAL A 453 21.27 34.45 3.74
CA VAL A 453 22.50 35.23 3.70
C VAL A 453 22.47 36.36 2.68
N LEU A 454 21.61 36.27 1.66
CA LEU A 454 21.42 37.28 0.62
C LEU A 454 20.60 38.48 1.08
N VAL A 455 19.93 38.41 2.23
CA VAL A 455 19.19 39.53 2.81
C VAL A 455 20.13 40.72 3.02
N PRO A 456 19.81 41.92 2.49
CA PRO A 456 20.66 43.09 2.65
C PRO A 456 20.91 43.43 4.13
N ALA A 457 22.13 43.82 4.46
CA ALA A 457 22.49 44.20 5.83
C ALA A 457 21.62 45.38 6.35
N ALA A 458 21.26 46.29 5.46
CA ALA A 458 20.37 47.41 5.79
C ALA A 458 18.95 46.93 6.25
N ALA A 459 18.44 45.80 5.77
CA ALA A 459 17.16 45.23 6.20
C ALA A 459 17.26 44.56 7.59
N LEU A 460 18.45 44.07 7.96
CA LEU A 460 18.71 43.40 9.26
C LEU A 460 19.13 44.37 10.36
N GLY A 461 19.59 45.59 9.99
CA GLY A 461 20.01 46.63 10.90
C GLY A 461 21.33 46.30 11.66
N ARG A 462 21.46 46.80 12.88
CA ARG A 462 22.64 46.57 13.73
C ARG A 462 22.90 45.10 13.93
N HIS A 463 24.15 44.66 13.82
CA HIS A 463 24.60 43.25 13.97
C HIS A 463 24.08 42.30 12.85
N ALA A 464 23.90 42.77 11.62
CA ALA A 464 23.41 41.97 10.49
C ALA A 464 24.22 40.69 10.28
N LYS A 465 25.57 40.71 10.41
CA LYS A 465 26.43 39.52 10.29
C LYS A 465 26.14 38.49 11.38
N ALA A 466 26.01 38.92 12.63
CA ALA A 466 25.69 38.03 13.75
C ALA A 466 24.29 37.41 13.61
N LYS A 467 23.29 38.20 13.16
CA LYS A 467 21.93 37.70 12.87
C LYS A 467 21.91 36.63 11.79
N LYS A 468 22.69 36.82 10.71
CA LYS A 468 22.83 35.82 9.63
C LYS A 468 23.47 34.52 10.14
N LEU A 469 24.55 34.66 10.90
CA LEU A 469 25.26 33.51 11.48
C LEU A 469 24.39 32.78 12.47
N GLY A 470 23.70 33.50 13.38
CA GLY A 470 22.77 32.91 14.35
C GLY A 470 21.62 32.19 13.69
N TYR A 471 21.05 32.75 12.58
CA TYR A 471 20.04 32.09 11.79
C TYR A 471 20.54 30.78 11.15
N LEU A 472 21.71 30.78 10.52
CA LEU A 472 22.30 29.59 9.91
C LEU A 472 22.64 28.54 10.97
N ALA A 473 23.16 28.95 12.12
CA ALA A 473 23.45 28.06 13.24
C ALA A 473 22.15 27.41 13.76
N ALA A 474 21.07 28.19 13.90
CA ALA A 474 19.77 27.68 14.32
C ALA A 474 19.19 26.69 13.31
N CYS A 475 19.25 26.99 11.99
CA CYS A 475 18.81 26.07 10.96
C CYS A 475 19.60 24.75 10.98
N LEU A 476 20.92 24.83 11.08
CA LEU A 476 21.79 23.65 11.12
C LEU A 476 21.56 22.83 12.39
N ALA A 477 21.52 23.49 13.55
CA ALA A 477 21.32 22.81 14.84
C ALA A 477 19.97 22.06 14.87
N LEU A 478 18.87 22.71 14.44
CA LEU A 478 17.57 22.06 14.38
C LEU A 478 17.51 20.97 13.33
N ALA A 479 18.13 21.15 12.17
CA ALA A 479 18.21 20.12 11.15
C ALA A 479 18.95 18.87 11.67
N LEU A 480 20.06 19.05 12.39
CA LEU A 480 20.82 17.94 12.98
C LEU A 480 20.04 17.26 14.12
N VAL A 481 19.50 18.03 15.07
CA VAL A 481 18.81 17.47 16.24
C VAL A 481 17.55 16.71 15.88
N LEU A 482 16.76 17.23 14.92
CA LEU A 482 15.49 16.60 14.54
C LEU A 482 15.61 15.51 13.45
N ASN A 483 16.81 15.26 12.93
CA ASN A 483 17.07 14.22 11.93
C ASN A 483 18.32 13.38 12.30
N THR A 484 18.59 13.22 13.59
CA THR A 484 19.75 12.45 14.08
C THR A 484 19.72 11.00 13.61
N GLY A 485 18.57 10.34 13.66
CA GLY A 485 18.45 8.95 13.24
C GLY A 485 18.69 8.75 11.74
N THR A 486 18.12 9.62 10.87
CA THR A 486 18.40 9.58 9.42
C THR A 486 19.91 9.75 9.14
N LEU A 487 20.58 10.58 9.93
CA LEU A 487 22.03 10.80 9.78
C LEU A 487 22.85 9.61 10.28
N THR A 488 22.45 9.00 11.41
CA THR A 488 23.15 7.81 11.94
C THR A 488 22.91 6.59 11.04
N GLY A 489 21.72 6.40 10.52
CA GLY A 489 21.42 5.35 9.54
C GLY A 489 22.18 5.52 8.21
N ALA A 490 22.31 6.76 7.72
CA ALA A 490 23.06 7.04 6.50
C ALA A 490 24.61 6.97 6.66
N LEU A 491 25.13 7.11 7.88
CA LEU A 491 26.57 7.13 8.16
C LEU A 491 27.09 5.84 8.80
N GLY A 492 26.24 4.98 9.27
CA GLY A 492 26.61 3.81 10.04
C GLY A 492 25.68 2.62 9.85
N SER A 493 25.84 1.86 8.78
CA SER A 493 25.53 0.44 8.79
C SER A 493 26.82 -0.35 8.93
N PRO A 494 27.07 -0.99 10.08
CA PRO A 494 28.20 -1.92 10.22
C PRO A 494 27.82 -3.32 9.66
N ALA A 495 27.21 -3.39 8.49
CA ALA A 495 26.87 -4.68 7.86
C ALA A 495 27.97 -5.20 6.91
N ALA A 496 29.09 -4.51 6.79
CA ALA A 496 30.15 -4.88 5.84
C ALA A 496 31.35 -5.63 6.45
N ASP A 497 31.42 -5.79 7.79
CA ASP A 497 32.59 -6.43 8.43
C ASP A 497 32.37 -7.88 8.91
N ASN A 498 31.16 -8.45 8.79
CA ASN A 498 30.88 -9.83 9.17
C ASN A 498 30.85 -10.83 8.01
N ALA A 499 31.09 -10.42 6.78
CA ALA A 499 31.14 -11.34 5.63
C ALA A 499 32.54 -11.96 5.39
N ALA A 500 33.49 -11.79 6.29
CA ALA A 500 34.86 -12.27 6.09
C ALA A 500 35.31 -13.33 7.12
N ALA A 501 34.39 -14.00 7.79
CA ALA A 501 34.76 -15.04 8.78
C ALA A 501 33.82 -16.24 8.79
N VAL A 502 33.59 -16.85 7.61
CA VAL A 502 33.22 -18.27 7.52
C VAL A 502 34.07 -18.88 6.43
N THR A 503 35.31 -19.22 6.77
CA THR A 503 36.12 -20.14 5.97
C THR A 503 35.85 -21.55 6.48
N GLU A 504 35.56 -22.40 5.52
CA GLU A 504 35.66 -23.86 5.49
C GLU A 504 36.43 -24.51 6.63
N GLU A 505 35.78 -25.42 7.35
CA GLU A 505 36.39 -26.65 7.81
C GLU A 505 35.52 -27.83 7.36
N THR A 506 35.92 -28.38 6.23
CA THR A 506 35.57 -29.75 5.84
C THR A 506 36.25 -30.72 6.76
N THR A 507 35.49 -31.54 7.40
CA THR A 507 35.95 -32.86 7.84
C THR A 507 34.94 -33.92 7.44
N ASP A 508 35.21 -34.54 6.28
CA ASP A 508 34.85 -35.91 6.02
C ASP A 508 35.53 -36.78 7.08
N ASP A 509 34.72 -37.52 7.82
CA ASP A 509 34.96 -38.88 8.30
C ASP A 509 34.04 -39.18 9.47
N ALA A 510 32.93 -39.80 9.24
CA ALA A 510 32.28 -40.80 10.14
C ALA A 510 30.97 -41.30 9.52
N ARG A 511 31.03 -41.86 8.33
CA ARG A 511 30.01 -42.81 7.87
C ARG A 511 30.52 -44.20 8.06
N SER A 512 30.27 -44.80 9.18
CA SER A 512 30.02 -46.21 9.38
C SER A 512 30.12 -46.58 10.88
N ALA A 513 29.04 -46.44 11.61
CA ALA A 513 28.79 -47.30 12.74
C ALA A 513 27.45 -48.00 12.50
N LYS A 514 27.48 -49.28 12.22
CA LYS A 514 26.26 -50.10 12.14
C LYS A 514 25.59 -50.09 13.51
N ASN A 515 24.38 -49.47 13.54
CA ASN A 515 23.51 -49.51 14.72
C ASN A 515 23.02 -50.93 14.95
N ALA A 516 23.28 -51.47 16.12
CA ALA A 516 22.72 -52.76 16.57
C ALA A 516 21.25 -52.56 16.97
N PRO A 517 20.36 -53.54 16.75
CA PRO A 517 18.98 -53.46 17.19
C PRO A 517 18.91 -53.16 18.70
N ALA A 518 18.03 -52.22 19.10
CA ALA A 518 17.85 -51.85 20.49
C ALA A 518 17.15 -52.98 21.27
N GLU A 519 17.80 -53.54 22.31
CA GLU A 519 17.09 -54.31 23.33
C GLU A 519 16.31 -53.33 24.24
N PRO A 520 15.10 -53.69 24.73
CA PRO A 520 14.29 -52.85 25.58
C PRO A 520 15.07 -52.38 26.83
N ASP A 521 15.23 -51.09 27.01
CA ASP A 521 15.90 -50.50 28.17
C ASP A 521 14.95 -49.49 28.86
N ALA A 522 14.36 -49.95 29.97
CA ALA A 522 13.38 -49.19 30.72
C ALA A 522 13.92 -47.84 31.27
N ALA A 523 15.23 -47.76 31.54
CA ALA A 523 15.85 -46.52 32.04
C ALA A 523 16.03 -45.47 30.94
N TYR A 524 16.33 -45.92 29.72
CA TYR A 524 16.42 -45.03 28.57
C TYR A 524 15.02 -44.53 28.14
N GLU A 525 14.02 -45.45 28.11
CA GLU A 525 12.61 -45.11 27.84
C GLU A 525 12.09 -44.06 28.83
N GLU A 526 12.34 -44.26 30.12
CA GLU A 526 11.94 -43.27 31.14
C GLU A 526 12.57 -41.91 30.88
N THR A 527 13.82 -41.85 30.44
CA THR A 527 14.53 -40.59 30.16
C THR A 527 13.93 -39.84 28.96
N ILE A 528 13.70 -40.53 27.83
CA ILE A 528 13.17 -39.87 26.57
C ILE A 528 11.68 -39.57 26.63
N CYS A 529 10.96 -40.19 27.56
CA CYS A 529 9.52 -39.98 27.76
C CYS A 529 9.22 -39.01 28.92
N ALA A 530 10.19 -38.67 29.79
CA ALA A 530 9.96 -37.83 30.96
C ALA A 530 9.59 -36.38 30.59
N ASP A 531 10.36 -35.78 29.67
CA ASP A 531 10.21 -34.38 29.31
C ASP A 531 9.75 -34.18 27.88
N ASN A 532 8.85 -33.21 27.67
CA ASN A 532 8.41 -32.81 26.35
C ASN A 532 9.38 -31.77 25.73
N THR A 533 10.43 -32.28 25.06
CA THR A 533 11.40 -31.48 24.32
C THR A 533 11.47 -31.94 22.87
N MET A 534 11.90 -31.07 21.94
CA MET A 534 12.11 -31.43 20.53
C MET A 534 13.14 -32.55 20.40
N GLU A 535 14.20 -32.50 21.21
CA GLU A 535 15.24 -33.55 21.26
C GLU A 535 14.66 -34.91 21.67
N ASN A 536 13.85 -34.96 22.72
CA ASN A 536 13.21 -36.17 23.15
C ASN A 536 12.16 -36.68 22.13
N TYR A 537 11.47 -35.78 21.41
CA TYR A 537 10.62 -36.20 20.32
C TYR A 537 11.42 -36.93 19.22
N VAL A 538 12.53 -36.35 18.78
CA VAL A 538 13.40 -36.95 17.76
C VAL A 538 13.98 -38.29 18.28
N ARG A 539 14.46 -38.32 19.51
CA ARG A 539 15.02 -39.57 20.13
C ARG A 539 13.96 -40.67 20.23
N ARG A 540 12.70 -40.34 20.56
CA ARG A 540 11.60 -41.30 20.56
C ARG A 540 11.29 -41.86 19.17
N LEU A 541 11.36 -41.03 18.12
CA LEU A 541 11.22 -41.54 16.76
C LEU A 541 12.32 -42.52 16.39
N TYR A 542 13.56 -42.24 16.73
CA TYR A 542 14.66 -43.21 16.53
C TYR A 542 14.45 -44.49 17.30
N TYR A 543 14.03 -44.39 18.55
CA TYR A 543 13.89 -45.54 19.44
C TYR A 543 12.70 -46.45 19.07
N TYR A 544 11.50 -45.88 19.00
CA TYR A 544 10.28 -46.66 18.77
C TYR A 544 9.99 -46.96 17.28
N ALA A 545 10.33 -46.08 16.38
CA ALA A 545 10.01 -46.24 14.95
C ALA A 545 11.19 -46.85 14.16
N ALA A 546 12.43 -46.44 14.45
CA ALA A 546 13.62 -46.89 13.72
C ALA A 546 14.47 -47.93 14.47
N ASP A 547 14.04 -48.47 15.63
CA ASP A 547 14.74 -49.42 16.45
C ASP A 547 16.21 -49.03 16.80
N THR A 548 16.49 -47.75 16.96
CA THR A 548 17.81 -47.19 17.19
C THR A 548 17.85 -46.55 18.57
N ARG A 549 18.62 -47.18 19.50
CA ARG A 549 18.68 -46.76 20.90
C ARG A 549 19.50 -45.47 21.12
N ASP A 550 20.58 -45.32 20.43
CA ASP A 550 21.51 -44.18 20.62
C ASP A 550 21.89 -43.58 19.26
N PRO A 551 20.97 -42.76 18.67
CA PRO A 551 21.29 -42.08 17.43
C PRO A 551 22.45 -41.11 17.62
N ALA A 552 23.25 -40.90 16.57
CA ALA A 552 24.31 -39.92 16.61
C ALA A 552 23.75 -38.53 16.96
N GLN A 553 24.44 -37.83 17.89
CA GLN A 553 23.93 -36.50 18.31
C GLN A 553 23.77 -35.54 17.12
N SER A 554 24.64 -35.61 16.11
CA SER A 554 24.55 -34.83 14.88
C SER A 554 23.24 -35.06 14.08
N GLU A 555 22.73 -36.30 14.09
CA GLU A 555 21.45 -36.62 13.44
C GLU A 555 20.28 -36.11 14.27
N VAL A 556 20.37 -36.19 15.60
CA VAL A 556 19.34 -35.59 16.47
C VAL A 556 19.30 -34.07 16.30
N ASP A 557 20.47 -33.43 16.33
CA ASP A 557 20.60 -31.97 16.16
C ASP A 557 20.09 -31.52 14.80
N PHE A 558 20.35 -32.29 13.74
CA PHE A 558 19.83 -32.02 12.40
C PHE A 558 18.29 -31.90 12.39
N TRP A 559 17.60 -32.91 12.96
CA TRP A 559 16.12 -32.89 12.98
C TRP A 559 15.55 -31.89 13.97
N VAL A 560 16.20 -31.70 15.13
CA VAL A 560 15.78 -30.63 16.07
C VAL A 560 15.87 -29.25 15.44
N GLN A 561 16.95 -29.00 14.70
CA GLN A 561 17.11 -27.74 13.99
C GLN A 561 16.07 -27.60 12.85
N ALA A 562 15.82 -28.68 12.09
CA ALA A 562 14.80 -28.65 11.01
C ALA A 562 13.39 -28.36 11.53
N LEU A 563 13.02 -28.91 12.68
CA LEU A 563 11.76 -28.61 13.37
C LEU A 563 11.70 -27.15 13.85
N ALA A 564 12.78 -26.66 14.47
CA ALA A 564 12.84 -25.31 15.01
C ALA A 564 12.81 -24.23 13.92
N GLU A 565 13.38 -24.51 12.74
CA GLU A 565 13.39 -23.62 11.58
C GLU A 565 12.13 -23.75 10.71
N GLY A 566 11.26 -24.74 11.00
CA GLY A 566 10.04 -24.99 10.23
C GLY A 566 10.28 -25.68 8.86
N ASP A 567 11.48 -26.27 8.65
CA ASP A 567 11.82 -26.98 7.41
C ASP A 567 11.12 -28.33 7.31
N VAL A 568 10.69 -28.88 8.42
CA VAL A 568 9.88 -30.09 8.51
C VAL A 568 8.86 -29.93 9.64
N THR A 569 7.64 -30.40 9.42
CA THR A 569 6.63 -30.43 10.48
C THR A 569 6.71 -31.73 11.29
N PRO A 570 6.22 -31.74 12.56
CA PRO A 570 6.14 -32.96 13.34
C PRO A 570 5.42 -34.10 12.63
N ALA A 571 4.32 -33.80 11.89
CA ALA A 571 3.55 -34.78 11.17
C ALA A 571 4.36 -35.47 10.06
N VAL A 572 5.06 -34.68 9.23
CA VAL A 572 5.90 -35.20 8.13
C VAL A 572 7.11 -35.98 8.70
N LEU A 573 7.76 -35.43 9.73
CA LEU A 573 8.90 -36.09 10.34
C LEU A 573 8.51 -37.43 10.98
N GLY A 574 7.46 -37.47 11.76
CA GLY A 574 6.96 -38.72 12.36
C GLY A 574 6.55 -39.74 11.29
N GLN A 575 5.87 -39.28 10.21
CA GLN A 575 5.52 -40.14 9.08
C GLN A 575 6.76 -40.76 8.42
N SER A 576 7.79 -39.98 8.15
CA SER A 576 9.02 -40.45 7.51
C SER A 576 9.79 -41.48 8.34
N PHE A 577 9.66 -41.46 9.68
CA PHE A 577 10.23 -42.44 10.55
C PHE A 577 9.41 -43.72 10.65
N LEU A 578 8.08 -43.59 10.80
CA LEU A 578 7.18 -44.72 10.99
C LEU A 578 6.95 -45.56 9.74
N PHE A 579 6.95 -44.92 8.56
CA PHE A 579 6.55 -45.54 7.28
C PHE A 579 7.72 -45.78 6.31
N THR A 580 8.91 -45.28 6.59
CA THR A 580 10.14 -45.56 5.80
C THR A 580 10.52 -47.04 5.83
N THR A 581 10.30 -47.70 6.95
CA THR A 581 10.49 -49.13 7.09
C THR A 581 9.12 -49.81 7.04
N ASP A 582 9.06 -51.05 6.57
CA ASP A 582 7.82 -51.85 6.61
C ASP A 582 7.29 -52.10 8.01
N LYS A 583 7.93 -51.55 9.03
CA LYS A 583 7.60 -51.78 10.45
C LYS A 583 6.17 -51.32 10.79
N ALA A 584 5.75 -50.12 10.39
CA ALA A 584 4.38 -49.65 10.64
C ALA A 584 3.35 -50.54 9.95
N ASN A 585 3.65 -50.95 8.71
CA ASN A 585 2.78 -51.82 7.92
C ASN A 585 2.83 -53.31 8.36
N SER A 586 3.80 -53.71 9.16
CA SER A 586 3.92 -55.08 9.73
C SER A 586 3.01 -55.33 10.93
N TYR A 587 2.46 -54.25 11.53
CA TYR A 587 1.51 -54.38 12.62
C TYR A 587 0.16 -54.89 12.10
N THR A 588 -0.22 -56.08 12.59
CA THR A 588 -1.54 -56.69 12.36
C THR A 588 -2.48 -56.45 13.54
N ASP A 589 -1.95 -56.04 14.67
CA ASP A 589 -2.67 -55.71 15.89
C ASP A 589 -2.71 -54.19 16.08
N ALA A 590 -3.94 -53.66 16.03
CA ALA A 590 -4.20 -52.22 16.15
C ALA A 590 -3.70 -51.68 17.50
N GLN A 591 -3.92 -52.39 18.60
CA GLN A 591 -3.49 -51.97 19.93
C GLN A 591 -1.98 -51.84 20.01
N ALA A 592 -1.24 -52.82 19.46
CA ALA A 592 0.23 -52.79 19.45
C ALA A 592 0.75 -51.61 18.62
N PHE A 593 0.13 -51.32 17.48
CA PHE A 593 0.48 -50.12 16.65
C PHE A 593 0.22 -48.81 17.41
N TYR A 594 -0.96 -48.65 17.99
CA TYR A 594 -1.27 -47.41 18.71
C TYR A 594 -0.38 -47.19 19.91
N THR A 595 -0.05 -48.23 20.66
CA THR A 595 0.90 -48.15 21.79
C THR A 595 2.28 -47.68 21.33
N MET A 596 2.84 -48.29 20.28
CA MET A 596 4.16 -47.92 19.73
C MET A 596 4.12 -46.49 19.19
N ALA A 597 3.11 -46.13 18.35
CA ALA A 597 3.02 -44.80 17.74
C ALA A 597 2.77 -43.73 18.80
N SER A 598 1.97 -43.97 19.83
CA SER A 598 1.74 -43.02 20.92
C SER A 598 3.01 -42.74 21.71
N TYR A 599 3.79 -43.75 22.03
CA TYR A 599 5.10 -43.54 22.68
C TYR A 599 6.09 -42.80 21.78
N ALA A 600 6.15 -43.14 20.48
CA ALA A 600 7.00 -42.44 19.51
C ALA A 600 6.65 -40.95 19.40
N LEU A 601 5.38 -40.60 19.30
CA LEU A 601 4.92 -39.24 19.11
C LEU A 601 4.83 -38.45 20.42
N LEU A 602 4.24 -39.07 21.46
CA LEU A 602 3.82 -38.36 22.67
C LEU A 602 4.58 -38.76 23.92
N GLY A 603 5.38 -39.85 23.88
CA GLY A 603 6.07 -40.37 25.05
C GLY A 603 5.12 -40.98 26.12
N THR A 604 3.88 -41.27 25.75
CA THR A 604 2.86 -41.86 26.64
C THR A 604 1.84 -42.63 25.83
N ASP A 605 1.30 -43.69 26.37
CA ASP A 605 0.23 -44.45 25.74
C ASP A 605 -1.13 -43.74 25.92
N VAL A 606 -1.69 -43.20 24.82
CA VAL A 606 -2.98 -42.51 24.83
C VAL A 606 -4.16 -43.47 24.75
N THR A 607 -3.90 -44.75 24.48
CA THR A 607 -4.95 -45.77 24.34
C THR A 607 -5.36 -46.40 25.66
N THR A 608 -4.60 -46.16 26.73
CA THR A 608 -4.89 -46.71 28.04
C THR A 608 -6.24 -46.25 28.58
N GLY A 609 -7.21 -47.16 28.62
CA GLY A 609 -8.58 -46.93 29.05
C GLY A 609 -9.54 -46.45 27.97
N ASN A 610 -9.11 -46.29 26.71
CA ASN A 610 -9.95 -45.75 25.60
C ASN A 610 -9.72 -46.50 24.28
N ALA A 611 -9.19 -47.72 24.30
CA ALA A 611 -8.80 -48.47 23.09
C ALA A 611 -9.92 -48.62 22.06
N ASP A 612 -11.17 -48.83 22.52
CA ASP A 612 -12.33 -49.02 21.64
C ASP A 612 -12.64 -47.81 20.76
N ALA A 613 -12.20 -46.61 21.14
CA ALA A 613 -12.39 -45.38 20.36
C ALA A 613 -11.41 -45.30 19.17
N TYR A 614 -10.28 -45.98 19.23
CA TYR A 614 -9.21 -45.87 18.21
C TYR A 614 -9.15 -47.08 17.27
N LEU A 615 -9.56 -48.26 17.73
CA LEU A 615 -9.48 -49.50 16.95
C LEU A 615 -10.20 -49.46 15.59
N PRO A 616 -11.36 -48.80 15.44
CA PRO A 616 -12.02 -48.70 14.16
C PRO A 616 -11.19 -48.04 13.06
N TYR A 617 -10.42 -47.00 13.35
CA TYR A 617 -9.60 -46.29 12.35
C TYR A 617 -8.48 -47.16 11.77
N PHE A 618 -7.89 -48.05 12.58
CA PHE A 618 -6.95 -48.99 12.07
C PHE A 618 -7.60 -50.06 11.22
N ALA A 619 -8.81 -50.47 11.57
CA ALA A 619 -9.57 -51.46 10.82
C ALA A 619 -10.03 -50.91 9.45
N GLU A 620 -10.33 -49.63 9.34
CA GLU A 620 -10.80 -49.00 8.13
C GLU A 620 -9.68 -48.65 7.15
N GLY A 621 -8.53 -48.14 7.62
CA GLY A 621 -7.47 -47.66 6.77
C GLY A 621 -6.04 -48.03 7.21
N GLY A 622 -5.88 -49.04 8.09
CA GLY A 622 -4.59 -49.56 8.55
C GLY A 622 -3.77 -48.55 9.36
N ALA A 623 -2.46 -48.77 9.38
CA ALA A 623 -1.53 -48.01 10.21
C ALA A 623 -1.53 -46.49 9.86
N MET A 624 -1.73 -46.12 8.58
CA MET A 624 -1.72 -44.72 8.16
C MET A 624 -2.91 -43.96 8.70
N GLN A 625 -4.11 -44.53 8.63
CA GLN A 625 -5.31 -43.89 9.17
C GLN A 625 -5.24 -43.76 10.68
N ALA A 626 -4.69 -44.78 11.36
CA ALA A 626 -4.44 -44.73 12.79
C ALA A 626 -3.44 -43.61 13.16
N TYR A 627 -2.41 -43.43 12.35
CA TYR A 627 -1.41 -42.39 12.53
C TYR A 627 -2.02 -40.99 12.36
N LYS A 628 -2.80 -40.76 11.30
CA LYS A 628 -3.53 -39.50 11.09
C LYS A 628 -4.42 -39.16 12.28
N GLN A 629 -5.11 -40.14 12.83
CA GLN A 629 -5.97 -39.98 14.01
C GLN A 629 -5.17 -39.55 15.26
N LEU A 630 -3.98 -40.06 15.48
CA LEU A 630 -3.13 -39.67 16.60
C LEU A 630 -2.73 -38.17 16.49
N PHE A 631 -2.36 -37.70 15.33
CA PHE A 631 -2.01 -36.30 15.11
C PHE A 631 -3.18 -35.33 15.24
N ASN A 632 -4.43 -35.78 15.01
CA ASN A 632 -5.64 -34.97 15.18
C ASN A 632 -6.12 -34.93 16.65
N LEU A 633 -5.49 -35.63 17.55
CA LEU A 633 -5.86 -35.57 18.98
C LEU A 633 -5.49 -34.21 19.59
N PRO A 634 -6.43 -33.56 20.33
CA PRO A 634 -6.14 -32.30 21.00
C PRO A 634 -4.88 -32.36 21.88
N THR A 635 -4.65 -33.50 22.56
CA THR A 635 -3.44 -33.70 23.38
C THR A 635 -2.15 -33.72 22.55
N CYS A 636 -2.19 -34.19 21.31
CA CYS A 636 -1.06 -34.15 20.39
C CYS A 636 -0.79 -32.69 19.93
N VAL A 637 -1.83 -31.99 19.48
CA VAL A 637 -1.75 -30.60 19.07
C VAL A 637 -1.23 -29.70 20.18
N GLU A 638 -1.78 -29.81 21.40
CA GLU A 638 -1.34 -29.03 22.56
C GLU A 638 0.11 -29.31 22.94
N ARG A 639 0.56 -30.58 22.80
CA ARG A 639 1.93 -30.97 23.17
C ARG A 639 2.97 -30.41 22.21
N PHE A 640 2.69 -30.36 20.91
CA PHE A 640 3.56 -29.70 19.92
C PHE A 640 3.47 -28.18 19.99
N ALA A 641 2.30 -27.62 20.23
CA ALA A 641 2.13 -26.17 20.47
C ALA A 641 2.93 -25.68 21.69
N ALA A 642 3.05 -26.50 22.75
CA ALA A 642 3.90 -26.21 23.91
C ALA A 642 5.41 -26.13 23.56
N LEU A 643 5.82 -26.74 22.44
CA LEU A 643 7.18 -26.61 21.88
C LEU A 643 7.32 -25.45 20.88
N GLY A 644 6.26 -24.71 20.63
CA GLY A 644 6.22 -23.66 19.60
C GLY A 644 6.14 -24.22 18.17
N LEU A 645 5.67 -25.47 18.01
CA LEU A 645 5.58 -26.15 16.72
C LEU A 645 4.12 -26.27 16.29
N ASP A 646 3.86 -25.98 15.02
CA ASP A 646 2.64 -26.42 14.35
C ASP A 646 2.76 -27.89 14.00
N VAL A 647 1.72 -28.66 14.23
CA VAL A 647 1.69 -30.10 13.95
C VAL A 647 1.96 -30.40 12.48
N GLY A 648 1.43 -29.55 11.59
CA GLY A 648 1.49 -29.70 10.14
C GLY A 648 0.51 -30.73 9.59
N THR A 649 0.54 -30.91 8.27
CA THR A 649 -0.24 -31.92 7.55
C THR A 649 0.64 -33.09 7.14
N MET A 650 0.02 -34.27 6.96
CA MET A 650 0.73 -35.45 6.45
C MET A 650 1.13 -35.22 4.98
N ASP A 651 2.22 -35.86 4.58
CA ASP A 651 2.59 -35.93 3.18
C ASP A 651 1.83 -37.08 2.50
N ASP A 652 1.24 -36.82 1.34
CA ASP A 652 0.46 -37.84 0.61
C ASP A 652 1.35 -38.89 -0.09
N ARG A 653 2.66 -38.67 -0.13
CA ARG A 653 3.62 -39.66 -0.65
C ARG A 653 3.78 -40.81 0.32
N ILE A 654 3.38 -42.01 -0.06
CA ILE A 654 3.48 -43.21 0.72
C ILE A 654 4.17 -44.32 -0.11
N PRO A 655 5.29 -44.91 0.37
CA PRO A 655 6.04 -44.60 1.57
C PRO A 655 6.84 -43.29 1.43
N LEU A 656 6.92 -42.51 2.51
CA LEU A 656 7.76 -41.31 2.60
C LEU A 656 9.14 -41.72 3.13
N ASP A 657 10.17 -41.50 2.34
CA ASP A 657 11.53 -41.86 2.69
C ASP A 657 12.23 -40.78 3.51
N ARG A 658 12.86 -41.14 4.65
CA ARG A 658 13.65 -40.24 5.50
C ARG A 658 14.78 -39.55 4.75
N GLU A 659 15.44 -40.24 3.83
CA GLU A 659 16.52 -39.65 3.02
C GLU A 659 15.98 -38.57 2.10
N THR A 660 14.80 -38.78 1.56
CA THR A 660 14.11 -37.78 0.75
C THR A 660 13.74 -36.55 1.56
N VAL A 661 13.15 -36.72 2.75
CA VAL A 661 12.81 -35.59 3.64
C VAL A 661 14.06 -34.84 4.11
N ALA A 662 15.16 -35.58 4.44
CA ALA A 662 16.42 -34.94 4.78
C ALA A 662 17.00 -34.11 3.63
N ALA A 663 16.95 -34.67 2.40
CA ALA A 663 17.39 -33.94 1.20
C ALA A 663 16.51 -32.68 0.93
N GLU A 664 15.22 -32.75 1.20
CA GLU A 664 14.30 -31.59 1.09
C GLU A 664 14.62 -30.52 2.14
N VAL A 665 14.91 -30.91 3.38
CA VAL A 665 15.40 -30.02 4.44
C VAL A 665 16.73 -29.35 4.04
N GLU A 666 17.69 -30.13 3.53
CA GLU A 666 18.96 -29.57 3.04
C GLU A 666 18.75 -28.60 1.85
N ALA A 667 17.86 -28.94 0.91
CA ALA A 667 17.51 -28.08 -0.20
C ALA A 667 16.81 -26.79 0.26
N ALA A 668 15.91 -26.87 1.23
CA ALA A 668 15.25 -25.72 1.84
C ALA A 668 16.26 -24.80 2.53
N ARG A 669 17.22 -25.39 3.29
CA ARG A 669 18.32 -24.64 3.92
C ARG A 669 19.24 -24.00 2.90
N ALA A 670 19.61 -24.73 1.83
CA ALA A 670 20.42 -24.20 0.75
C ALA A 670 19.70 -23.05 0.02
N THR A 671 18.40 -23.18 -0.21
CA THR A 671 17.58 -22.14 -0.80
C THR A 671 17.49 -20.92 0.13
N ARG A 672 17.29 -21.13 1.43
CA ARG A 672 17.27 -20.06 2.44
C ARG A 672 18.64 -19.40 2.60
N ALA A 673 19.72 -20.16 2.59
CA ALA A 673 21.09 -19.64 2.58
C ALA A 673 21.34 -18.81 1.30
N THR A 674 20.87 -19.27 0.14
CA THR A 674 20.95 -18.51 -1.12
C THR A 674 20.05 -17.28 -1.07
N GLN A 675 18.84 -17.37 -0.53
CA GLN A 675 17.97 -16.24 -0.28
C GLN A 675 18.55 -15.25 0.73
N SER A 676 19.11 -15.72 1.85
CA SER A 676 19.77 -14.84 2.84
C SER A 676 21.00 -14.13 2.26
N VAL A 677 21.72 -14.76 1.32
CA VAL A 677 22.82 -14.11 0.58
C VAL A 677 22.27 -13.12 -0.45
N THR A 678 21.16 -13.43 -1.12
CA THR A 678 20.47 -12.48 -2.00
C THR A 678 19.84 -11.35 -1.19
N ASP A 679 19.20 -11.64 -0.07
CA ASP A 679 18.61 -10.61 0.82
C ASP A 679 19.70 -9.71 1.42
N ALA A 680 20.84 -10.24 1.82
CA ALA A 680 21.99 -9.44 2.27
C ALA A 680 22.63 -8.64 1.12
N ALA A 681 22.60 -9.14 -0.11
CA ALA A 681 23.00 -8.39 -1.30
C ALA A 681 21.95 -7.35 -1.70
N ASP A 682 20.66 -7.65 -1.47
CA ASP A 682 19.55 -6.72 -1.67
C ASP A 682 19.56 -5.60 -0.61
N GLU A 683 20.05 -5.83 0.59
CA GLU A 683 20.24 -4.83 1.65
C GLU A 683 21.47 -3.92 1.42
N ALA A 684 22.43 -4.34 0.59
CA ALA A 684 23.60 -3.51 0.29
C ALA A 684 23.21 -2.30 -0.58
N THR A 685 23.34 -1.10 -0.04
CA THR A 685 23.01 0.16 -0.72
C THR A 685 24.24 0.92 -1.18
N TYR A 686 24.05 1.96 -2.02
CA TYR A 686 25.12 2.84 -2.49
C TYR A 686 25.64 3.74 -1.37
N THR A 687 26.50 3.21 -0.49
CA THR A 687 27.20 3.99 0.54
C THR A 687 28.22 4.94 -0.11
N PRO A 688 28.64 6.03 0.56
CA PRO A 688 29.68 6.92 0.07
C PRO A 688 31.00 6.18 -0.27
N GLY A 689 31.37 5.17 0.51
CA GLY A 689 32.53 4.30 0.23
C GLY A 689 32.33 3.50 -1.04
N TYR A 690 31.18 2.85 -1.20
CA TYR A 690 30.86 2.08 -2.41
C TYR A 690 30.89 2.97 -3.66
N ILE A 691 30.28 4.15 -3.63
CA ILE A 691 30.25 5.11 -4.73
C ILE A 691 31.66 5.49 -5.18
N LEU A 692 32.58 5.79 -4.23
CA LEU A 692 33.95 6.16 -4.56
C LEU A 692 34.74 5.04 -5.24
N HIS A 693 34.49 3.80 -4.88
CA HIS A 693 35.17 2.64 -5.48
C HIS A 693 34.51 2.16 -6.77
N HIS A 694 33.25 2.51 -7.02
CA HIS A 694 32.44 2.03 -8.15
C HIS A 694 31.87 3.17 -9.01
N LEU A 695 32.65 4.22 -9.24
CA LEU A 695 32.25 5.41 -10.03
C LEU A 695 31.67 5.07 -11.43
N PRO A 696 32.22 4.13 -12.22
CA PRO A 696 31.64 3.78 -13.52
C PRO A 696 30.24 3.16 -13.37
N ALA A 697 30.04 2.24 -12.43
CA ALA A 697 28.77 1.59 -12.18
C ALA A 697 27.71 2.61 -11.72
N THR A 698 28.09 3.48 -10.74
CA THR A 698 27.23 4.56 -10.27
C THR A 698 26.86 5.54 -11.39
N SER A 699 27.81 5.88 -12.28
CA SER A 699 27.53 6.76 -13.42
C SER A 699 26.56 6.08 -14.42
N LEU A 700 26.71 4.77 -14.65
CA LEU A 700 25.82 4.01 -15.50
C LEU A 700 24.40 3.92 -14.94
N LEU A 701 24.26 3.73 -13.62
CA LEU A 701 22.98 3.79 -12.89
C LEU A 701 22.23 5.10 -13.18
N PHE A 702 22.92 6.25 -13.10
CA PHE A 702 22.30 7.55 -13.41
C PHE A 702 21.86 7.66 -14.87
N VAL A 703 22.69 7.22 -15.81
CA VAL A 703 22.35 7.25 -17.24
C VAL A 703 21.13 6.34 -17.51
N ARG A 704 21.14 5.12 -17.00
CA ARG A 704 20.00 4.20 -17.12
C ARG A 704 18.73 4.78 -16.48
N SER A 705 18.83 5.36 -15.30
CA SER A 705 17.69 6.00 -14.62
C SER A 705 17.07 7.13 -15.47
N ILE A 706 17.89 7.96 -16.11
CA ILE A 706 17.39 9.04 -16.98
C ILE A 706 16.76 8.45 -18.25
N VAL A 707 17.37 7.43 -18.87
CA VAL A 707 16.89 6.85 -20.11
C VAL A 707 15.61 6.05 -19.91
N GLN A 708 15.55 5.25 -18.85
CA GLN A 708 14.41 4.35 -18.59
C GLN A 708 13.26 5.05 -17.86
N ASN A 709 13.56 5.88 -16.85
CA ASN A 709 12.56 6.49 -15.98
C ASN A 709 12.37 7.99 -16.22
N GLY A 710 12.98 8.57 -17.26
CA GLY A 710 12.91 10.01 -17.51
C GLY A 710 11.49 10.53 -17.73
N ASP A 711 10.64 9.75 -18.39
CA ASP A 711 9.23 10.10 -18.57
C ASP A 711 8.46 10.07 -17.24
N HIS A 712 8.72 9.11 -16.36
CA HIS A 712 8.16 9.05 -15.01
C HIS A 712 8.55 10.29 -14.19
N TYR A 713 9.82 10.73 -14.26
CA TYR A 713 10.25 11.94 -13.54
C TYR A 713 9.55 13.20 -14.07
N LEU A 714 9.37 13.31 -15.40
CA LEU A 714 8.65 14.43 -16.00
C LEU A 714 7.16 14.39 -15.65
N ARG A 715 6.52 13.24 -15.71
CA ARG A 715 5.09 13.09 -15.35
C ARG A 715 4.87 13.40 -13.87
N THR A 716 5.64 12.83 -12.97
CA THR A 716 5.50 13.00 -11.53
C THR A 716 5.84 14.41 -11.04
N LEU A 717 6.63 15.21 -11.79
CA LEU A 717 6.86 16.62 -11.47
C LEU A 717 5.58 17.47 -11.60
N VAL A 718 4.83 17.32 -12.68
CA VAL A 718 3.66 18.17 -12.96
C VAL A 718 2.33 17.50 -12.57
N GLY A 719 2.32 16.22 -12.24
CA GLY A 719 1.13 15.43 -11.94
C GLY A 719 0.54 14.77 -13.17
N GLY A 720 1.39 14.37 -14.12
CA GLY A 720 1.04 13.50 -15.23
C GLY A 720 0.88 12.04 -14.82
N SER A 721 1.37 11.65 -13.64
CA SER A 721 1.17 10.37 -12.99
C SER A 721 0.75 10.62 -11.55
N LEU A 722 -0.40 10.07 -11.13
CA LEU A 722 -1.07 10.31 -9.86
C LEU A 722 -1.50 8.97 -9.23
N SER A 723 -2.12 9.01 -8.05
CA SER A 723 -2.66 7.83 -7.34
C SER A 723 -1.63 6.72 -7.19
N TYR A 724 -0.58 7.02 -6.43
CA TYR A 724 0.58 6.12 -6.23
C TYR A 724 1.19 5.66 -7.59
N TYR A 725 1.14 6.58 -8.59
CA TYR A 725 1.64 6.37 -9.96
C TYR A 725 0.89 5.35 -10.81
N THR A 726 -0.29 4.95 -10.37
CA THR A 726 -1.16 4.03 -11.12
C THR A 726 -2.05 4.74 -12.15
N LEU A 727 -2.27 6.08 -11.99
CA LEU A 727 -3.11 6.89 -12.88
C LEU A 727 -2.26 7.81 -13.75
N ASP A 728 -2.06 7.43 -15.01
CA ASP A 728 -1.36 8.24 -15.98
C ASP A 728 -2.31 9.14 -16.77
N LEU A 729 -2.02 10.44 -16.76
CA LEU A 729 -2.69 11.39 -17.62
C LEU A 729 -2.16 11.30 -19.06
N ALA A 730 -3.02 11.57 -20.02
CA ALA A 730 -2.60 11.66 -21.41
C ALA A 730 -1.49 12.73 -21.60
N TRP A 731 -0.48 12.42 -22.42
CA TRP A 731 0.71 13.25 -22.62
C TRP A 731 0.41 14.70 -23.00
N PHE A 732 -0.70 14.97 -23.69
CA PHE A 732 -1.06 16.34 -24.06
C PHE A 732 -1.33 17.23 -22.82
N TRP A 733 -1.82 16.66 -21.70
CA TRP A 733 -1.97 17.41 -20.44
C TRP A 733 -0.61 17.72 -19.83
N VAL A 734 0.32 16.76 -19.85
CA VAL A 734 1.69 16.95 -19.36
C VAL A 734 2.38 18.08 -20.14
N VAL A 735 2.32 18.04 -21.47
CA VAL A 735 2.87 19.08 -22.34
C VAL A 735 2.21 20.45 -22.08
N ALA A 736 0.88 20.48 -21.95
CA ALA A 736 0.14 21.71 -21.64
C ALA A 736 0.61 22.33 -20.31
N LEU A 737 0.82 21.53 -19.27
CA LEU A 737 1.32 21.99 -17.98
C LEU A 737 2.74 22.55 -18.07
N TYR A 738 3.65 21.89 -18.80
CA TYR A 738 4.99 22.42 -19.05
C TYR A 738 4.99 23.71 -19.86
N LEU A 739 4.11 23.83 -20.87
CA LEU A 739 3.95 25.08 -21.62
C LEU A 739 3.41 26.22 -20.74
N LEU A 740 2.51 25.94 -19.81
CA LEU A 740 2.02 26.92 -18.84
C LEU A 740 3.10 27.31 -17.82
N LEU A 741 3.96 26.38 -17.38
CA LEU A 741 5.13 26.70 -16.57
C LEU A 741 6.11 27.58 -17.33
N ALA A 742 6.41 27.25 -18.58
CA ALA A 742 7.26 28.08 -19.45
C ALA A 742 6.65 29.48 -19.65
N TYR A 743 5.35 29.58 -19.90
CA TYR A 743 4.64 30.85 -19.98
C TYR A 743 4.71 31.64 -18.66
N ALA A 744 4.60 30.97 -17.51
CA ALA A 744 4.74 31.60 -16.19
C ALA A 744 6.14 32.20 -15.99
N ALA A 745 7.16 31.57 -16.57
CA ALA A 745 8.55 32.01 -16.49
C ALA A 745 8.92 33.12 -17.50
N LEU A 746 8.01 33.53 -18.44
CA LEU A 746 8.32 34.66 -19.32
C LEU A 746 8.29 35.99 -18.54
N PRO A 747 9.29 36.88 -18.69
CA PRO A 747 9.30 38.18 -18.02
C PRO A 747 8.26 39.14 -18.60
N ALA A 748 7.72 40.05 -17.80
CA ALA A 748 6.99 41.21 -18.32
C ALA A 748 7.98 42.29 -18.80
N GLN A 749 7.60 43.07 -19.85
CA GLN A 749 8.47 44.11 -20.43
C GLN A 749 8.97 45.08 -19.37
N ASN A 750 8.11 45.52 -18.45
CA ASN A 750 8.41 46.45 -17.37
C ASN A 750 8.50 45.76 -16.01
N GLY A 751 8.69 44.42 -15.97
CA GLY A 751 8.72 43.62 -14.74
C GLY A 751 10.05 43.71 -14.01
N LYS A 752 10.00 43.65 -12.67
CA LYS A 752 11.20 43.48 -11.85
C LYS A 752 11.76 42.08 -12.09
N LEU A 753 13.04 41.98 -12.36
CA LEU A 753 13.75 40.69 -12.53
C LEU A 753 14.74 40.46 -11.39
N PRO A 754 14.98 39.21 -11.01
CA PRO A 754 16.01 38.88 -10.03
C PRO A 754 17.41 39.37 -10.48
N THR A 755 18.22 39.92 -9.55
CA THR A 755 19.59 40.31 -9.81
C THR A 755 20.47 39.10 -10.16
N GLY A 756 21.60 39.35 -10.83
CA GLY A 756 22.56 38.29 -11.18
C GLY A 756 22.99 37.45 -9.98
N ARG A 757 23.25 38.10 -8.83
CA ARG A 757 23.63 37.42 -7.60
C ARG A 757 22.50 36.49 -7.10
N LEU A 758 21.30 37.00 -7.02
CA LEU A 758 20.16 36.20 -6.57
C LEU A 758 19.88 35.04 -7.52
N ARG A 759 20.05 35.24 -8.83
CA ARG A 759 19.95 34.17 -9.82
C ARG A 759 21.01 33.09 -9.63
N GLY A 760 22.28 33.50 -9.50
CA GLY A 760 23.40 32.57 -9.33
C GLY A 760 23.27 31.76 -8.05
N PHE A 761 23.06 32.39 -6.91
CA PHE A 761 22.89 31.67 -5.64
C PHE A 761 21.57 30.90 -5.56
N GLY A 762 20.48 31.43 -6.14
CA GLY A 762 19.20 30.72 -6.22
C GLY A 762 19.27 29.46 -7.10
N ALA A 763 19.96 29.56 -8.25
CA ALA A 763 20.22 28.38 -9.11
C ALA A 763 21.09 27.37 -8.38
N ALA A 764 22.20 27.82 -7.74
CA ALA A 764 23.07 26.93 -6.99
C ALA A 764 22.33 26.20 -5.85
N ALA A 765 21.52 26.95 -5.09
CA ALA A 765 20.72 26.34 -4.01
C ALA A 765 19.68 25.34 -4.53
N ALA A 766 18.97 25.68 -5.63
CA ALA A 766 17.99 24.79 -6.23
C ALA A 766 18.63 23.52 -6.80
N VAL A 767 19.73 23.67 -7.55
CA VAL A 767 20.48 22.53 -8.12
C VAL A 767 21.05 21.66 -7.00
N LEU A 768 21.65 22.27 -5.96
CA LEU A 768 22.19 21.53 -4.83
C LEU A 768 21.08 20.76 -4.09
N SER A 769 19.90 21.37 -3.90
CA SER A 769 18.76 20.67 -3.29
C SER A 769 18.28 19.49 -4.16
N CYS A 770 18.27 19.65 -5.48
CA CYS A 770 17.97 18.55 -6.40
C CYS A 770 19.01 17.43 -6.30
N LEU A 771 20.29 17.77 -6.28
CA LEU A 771 21.39 16.80 -6.14
C LEU A 771 21.33 16.07 -4.79
N LEU A 772 21.01 16.78 -3.70
CA LEU A 772 20.83 16.16 -2.40
C LEU A 772 19.62 15.21 -2.35
N ALA A 773 18.53 15.55 -3.04
CA ALA A 773 17.37 14.65 -3.16
C ALA A 773 17.74 13.38 -3.93
N VAL A 774 18.48 13.52 -5.04
CA VAL A 774 18.98 12.37 -5.83
C VAL A 774 19.96 11.53 -5.00
N ALA A 775 20.89 12.19 -4.27
CA ALA A 775 21.83 11.51 -3.38
C ALA A 775 21.11 10.74 -2.26
N GLY A 776 20.03 11.32 -1.69
CA GLY A 776 19.19 10.62 -0.73
C GLY A 776 18.59 9.33 -1.32
N CYS A 777 18.01 9.39 -2.53
CA CYS A 777 17.50 8.20 -3.20
C CYS A 777 18.62 7.19 -3.52
N LEU A 778 19.81 7.67 -3.90
CA LEU A 778 20.96 6.80 -4.17
C LEU A 778 21.37 6.00 -2.93
N LEU A 779 21.39 6.62 -1.75
CA LEU A 779 21.72 5.94 -0.49
C LEU A 779 20.70 4.87 -0.08
N TRP A 780 19.49 4.93 -0.63
CA TRP A 780 18.42 3.92 -0.42
C TRP A 780 18.33 2.92 -1.58
N THR A 781 19.09 3.10 -2.66
CA THR A 781 19.06 2.22 -3.81
C THR A 781 19.91 0.98 -3.53
N PRO A 782 19.34 -0.24 -3.60
CA PRO A 782 20.13 -1.47 -3.52
C PRO A 782 21.15 -1.55 -4.66
N THR A 783 22.33 -2.11 -4.38
CA THR A 783 23.45 -2.13 -5.36
C THR A 783 23.20 -2.96 -6.59
N HIS A 784 22.27 -3.90 -6.53
CA HIS A 784 21.85 -4.74 -7.65
C HIS A 784 20.82 -4.08 -8.58
N TYR A 785 20.23 -2.92 -8.18
CA TYR A 785 19.26 -2.21 -9.02
C TYR A 785 19.92 -1.57 -10.22
N GLU A 786 19.25 -1.64 -11.37
CA GLU A 786 19.72 -1.02 -12.62
C GLU A 786 19.38 0.46 -12.72
N THR A 787 18.45 0.97 -11.92
CA THR A 787 17.99 2.36 -11.86
C THR A 787 17.87 2.85 -10.43
N LEU A 788 17.89 4.17 -10.25
CA LEU A 788 17.67 4.79 -8.94
C LEU A 788 16.29 4.43 -8.36
N TYR A 789 16.29 3.83 -7.17
CA TYR A 789 15.09 3.47 -6.47
C TYR A 789 14.39 4.70 -5.85
N GLY A 790 13.07 4.78 -5.99
CA GLY A 790 12.25 5.77 -5.31
C GLY A 790 12.40 7.22 -5.80
N LEU A 791 13.22 7.52 -6.83
CA LEU A 791 13.35 8.89 -7.36
C LEU A 791 12.09 9.30 -8.12
N GLN A 792 11.56 10.46 -7.77
CA GLN A 792 10.31 10.98 -8.33
C GLN A 792 10.45 12.48 -8.61
N GLY A 793 9.80 12.94 -9.68
CA GLY A 793 9.81 14.36 -10.07
C GLY A 793 9.24 15.30 -9.00
N ARG A 794 8.31 14.81 -8.15
CA ARG A 794 7.71 15.61 -7.05
C ARG A 794 8.75 16.16 -6.08
N TYR A 795 9.91 15.51 -5.92
CA TYR A 795 10.98 16.00 -5.04
C TYR A 795 11.61 17.32 -5.52
N PHE A 796 11.40 17.71 -6.78
CA PHE A 796 11.87 18.97 -7.32
C PHE A 796 10.85 20.11 -7.20
N LEU A 797 9.58 19.83 -6.85
CA LEU A 797 8.53 20.83 -6.68
C LEU A 797 8.86 21.92 -5.64
N PRO A 798 9.43 21.61 -4.46
CA PRO A 798 9.72 22.63 -3.45
C PRO A 798 10.68 23.73 -3.94
N VAL A 799 11.62 23.37 -4.82
CA VAL A 799 12.60 24.33 -5.39
C VAL A 799 12.19 24.85 -6.78
N LEU A 800 11.11 24.35 -7.37
CA LEU A 800 10.66 24.72 -8.71
C LEU A 800 10.45 26.25 -8.88
N PRO A 801 9.81 26.99 -7.94
CA PRO A 801 9.73 28.45 -8.05
C PRO A 801 11.08 29.15 -8.05
N ALA A 802 12.01 28.71 -7.22
CA ALA A 802 13.37 29.26 -7.16
C ALA A 802 14.11 29.00 -8.49
N LEU A 803 14.03 27.79 -9.02
CA LEU A 803 14.64 27.41 -10.30
C LEU A 803 14.07 28.25 -11.46
N LEU A 804 12.75 28.33 -11.60
CA LEU A 804 12.11 29.12 -12.67
C LEU A 804 12.41 30.61 -12.58
N LEU A 805 12.55 31.19 -11.36
CA LEU A 805 12.96 32.56 -11.14
C LEU A 805 14.39 32.81 -11.64
N THR A 806 15.27 31.81 -11.55
CA THR A 806 16.66 31.94 -12.04
C THR A 806 16.74 31.85 -13.57
N CYS A 807 15.85 31.07 -14.18
CA CYS A 807 15.80 30.85 -15.63
C CYS A 807 15.10 31.97 -16.42
N LEU A 808 14.52 33.00 -15.75
CA LEU A 808 13.82 34.10 -16.42
C LEU A 808 14.67 34.73 -17.55
N PRO A 809 14.27 34.60 -18.83
CA PRO A 809 15.10 35.08 -19.94
C PRO A 809 15.08 36.64 -20.01
N ARG A 810 16.27 37.23 -20.08
CA ARG A 810 16.37 38.72 -20.23
C ARG A 810 16.16 39.20 -21.65
N ARG A 811 16.34 38.34 -22.68
CA ARG A 811 16.38 38.67 -24.08
C ARG A 811 15.33 37.95 -24.94
N LEU A 812 14.63 36.96 -24.39
CA LEU A 812 13.51 36.28 -25.06
C LEU A 812 12.19 37.03 -24.85
N ALA A 813 11.20 36.68 -25.66
CA ALA A 813 9.89 37.33 -25.68
C ALA A 813 9.36 37.66 -24.28
N ALA A 814 9.12 38.96 -24.05
CA ALA A 814 8.47 39.43 -22.85
C ALA A 814 6.96 39.52 -23.07
N VAL A 815 6.18 39.25 -22.05
CA VAL A 815 4.74 39.51 -22.10
C VAL A 815 4.50 41.03 -21.97
N PRO A 816 3.61 41.63 -22.77
CA PRO A 816 3.44 43.08 -22.76
C PRO A 816 2.94 43.62 -21.42
N ASP A 817 1.96 42.97 -20.80
CA ASP A 817 1.33 43.39 -19.56
C ASP A 817 1.28 42.23 -18.55
N GLU A 818 1.84 42.45 -17.36
CA GLU A 818 1.89 41.47 -16.27
C GLU A 818 0.49 41.04 -15.79
N ALA A 819 -0.45 42.03 -15.68
CA ALA A 819 -1.78 41.73 -15.17
C ALA A 819 -2.60 40.88 -16.16
N SER A 820 -2.48 41.16 -17.46
CA SER A 820 -3.12 40.34 -18.50
C SER A 820 -2.48 38.98 -18.62
N ALA A 821 -1.17 38.86 -18.46
CA ALA A 821 -0.46 37.57 -18.45
C ALA A 821 -0.86 36.71 -17.24
N GLN A 822 -0.98 37.33 -16.06
CA GLN A 822 -1.47 36.64 -14.85
C GLN A 822 -2.89 36.11 -15.06
N ALA A 823 -3.78 36.95 -15.61
CA ALA A 823 -5.17 36.55 -15.88
C ALA A 823 -5.25 35.39 -16.88
N ARG A 824 -4.50 35.44 -18.00
CA ARG A 824 -4.47 34.37 -19.00
C ARG A 824 -3.94 33.05 -18.40
N LEU A 825 -2.81 33.12 -17.68
CA LEU A 825 -2.22 31.93 -17.03
C LEU A 825 -3.20 31.29 -16.05
N THR A 826 -3.77 32.10 -15.13
CA THR A 826 -4.66 31.58 -14.09
C THR A 826 -5.94 30.98 -14.69
N GLY A 827 -6.51 31.65 -15.71
CA GLY A 827 -7.65 31.10 -16.44
C GLY A 827 -7.34 29.81 -17.19
N ALA A 828 -6.18 29.73 -17.86
CA ALA A 828 -5.73 28.52 -18.56
C ALA A 828 -5.47 27.37 -17.60
N LEU A 829 -4.81 27.64 -16.46
CA LEU A 829 -4.60 26.62 -15.41
C LEU A 829 -5.93 26.08 -14.88
N ALA A 830 -6.90 26.93 -14.62
CA ALA A 830 -8.22 26.50 -14.15
C ALA A 830 -8.96 25.63 -15.19
N LEU A 831 -8.84 25.96 -16.48
CA LEU A 831 -9.39 25.14 -17.58
C LEU A 831 -8.67 23.78 -17.68
N VAL A 832 -7.34 23.77 -17.56
CA VAL A 832 -6.54 22.53 -17.57
C VAL A 832 -6.92 21.67 -16.36
N GLN A 833 -7.12 22.26 -15.18
CA GLN A 833 -7.55 21.50 -14.01
C GLN A 833 -8.92 20.83 -14.19
N TRP A 834 -9.88 21.51 -14.82
CA TRP A 834 -11.16 20.88 -15.18
C TRP A 834 -10.94 19.66 -16.08
N GLY A 835 -10.12 19.77 -17.11
CA GLY A 835 -9.84 18.67 -18.03
C GLY A 835 -9.08 17.51 -17.36
N VAL A 836 -8.11 17.81 -16.51
CA VAL A 836 -7.35 16.81 -15.72
C VAL A 836 -8.27 16.05 -14.77
N ILE A 837 -9.16 16.74 -14.05
CA ILE A 837 -10.14 16.11 -13.16
C ILE A 837 -11.02 15.13 -13.94
N LEU A 838 -11.53 15.52 -15.08
CA LEU A 838 -12.31 14.60 -15.94
C LEU A 838 -11.46 13.42 -16.41
N ASN A 839 -10.19 13.64 -16.77
CA ASN A 839 -9.30 12.56 -17.22
C ASN A 839 -9.00 11.57 -16.10
N ILE A 840 -8.76 12.02 -14.86
CA ILE A 840 -8.60 11.16 -13.68
C ILE A 840 -9.86 10.30 -13.51
N MET A 841 -11.03 10.91 -13.50
CA MET A 841 -12.28 10.18 -13.31
C MET A 841 -12.55 9.19 -14.44
N LEU A 842 -12.23 9.53 -15.68
CA LEU A 842 -12.35 8.62 -16.82
C LEU A 842 -11.40 7.41 -16.68
N ALA A 843 -10.16 7.65 -16.24
CA ALA A 843 -9.19 6.59 -16.04
C ALA A 843 -9.63 5.61 -14.94
N VAL A 844 -10.20 6.11 -13.85
CA VAL A 844 -10.75 5.26 -12.76
C VAL A 844 -12.03 4.52 -13.21
N ILE A 845 -12.90 5.17 -13.97
CA ILE A 845 -14.13 4.53 -14.48
C ILE A 845 -13.81 3.45 -15.52
N ALA A 846 -12.72 3.61 -16.29
CA ALA A 846 -12.32 2.64 -17.30
C ALA A 846 -11.71 1.36 -16.70
N ARG A 847 -11.14 1.45 -15.50
CA ARG A 847 -10.64 0.31 -14.73
C ARG A 847 -11.77 -0.40 -14.01
#